data_078fb5de473d3055d651f6f56575df49
#
_entry.id   078fb5de473d3055d651f6f56575df49
#
_cell.length_a   1.000
_cell.length_b   1.000
_cell.length_c   1.000
_cell.angle_alpha   90.00
_cell.angle_beta   90.00
_cell.angle_gamma   90.00
#
_symmetry.space_group_name_H-M   'P 1'
#
loop_
_entity.id
_entity.type
_entity.pdbx_description
1 polymer ?
#
loop_
_entity_poly.entity_id
_entity_poly.type
_entity_poly.pdbx_seq_one_letter_code
_entity_poly.pdbx_strand_id
1 'polypeptide(L)'
;MDVTTQTKLTREEWNSIELPVPTEELSILQFIRQGFHDPTRKENAMKSMYTYLKIDPNPALDHYLCQTFTSIPMKKMTIPLKKADQIRIQSKQVPDTVYEKVLLSLCAKGEFFHVEWMLRLAVSKPNPFVIAYVRECLAKHTPDMVQWTKDAVQLLERNPYVSYKDRELYAHQKELFTVAKEAGSKLILYVAPTGTGKTMSPIGLSEKYHIIFVCAAKHVSMALAKMCLSLQIKVAFALGCKGEEDIKLHYSAAIDYVKNKKTGGIAKVDNTNGAKVEVMISDVQSYLYAMQYMMRFQPKEKILLYWDEPTIAMDVEEHPLHPIINKLWKENVIPNVVLSSATLPAMDYSALTTCTIYKIQNGESNKTIQLVNPNHQLILPHHLPYEEIPKVVAHLEAHGDLLKYVDLGSVVAFLKGRTPFTKASELTIPAIKQYYVTLLATMTREEWEAEQKKRIVVPSTIRFCSEDAWTCSHGPSIYIAEDVQKIASYCLKTAAIPASLLQELTKQLSYNQSLSEKMGQLEKDLEDSNKDSDKEKKMTDNRVSPEVKKIQEELKRLQVSVHTIALPNGYVPNTYDHLLRYGVLDKQAMAFTSDVDASTIEKVLTTDIDASWKVLLMMGIGVFSAEAPPRYMELVKEQVMKQKMYVVLATSDYIYGTNYQFANLYLGKDMRLSQEKLIQTLGRVGRGKQVPYSIRFRDDAFATVLFTPQESPEARIMLRLFS
;
A
#
# COMPACT_ATOMS: atom_id res chain seq x y z
N MET A 1 -20.39 1.15 4.87
CA MET A 1 -20.22 0.39 6.13
C MET A 1 -19.24 1.17 6.96
N ASP A 2 -19.67 1.60 8.13
CA ASP A 2 -18.80 2.21 9.12
C ASP A 2 -17.60 1.26 9.38
N VAL A 3 -16.38 1.78 9.25
CA VAL A 3 -15.12 1.03 9.44
C VAL A 3 -15.04 0.42 10.84
N THR A 4 -15.78 0.99 11.79
CA THR A 4 -15.85 0.57 13.20
C THR A 4 -16.93 -0.47 13.48
N THR A 5 -17.70 -0.93 12.47
CA THR A 5 -18.75 -1.93 12.68
C THR A 5 -18.16 -3.30 13.01
N GLN A 6 -18.42 -3.79 14.22
CA GLN A 6 -17.90 -5.05 14.74
C GLN A 6 -18.88 -6.19 14.40
N THR A 7 -18.55 -7.01 13.39
CA THR A 7 -19.42 -8.10 12.91
C THR A 7 -18.67 -9.41 12.72
N LYS A 8 -19.37 -10.54 12.86
CA LYS A 8 -18.84 -11.88 12.56
C LYS A 8 -18.42 -11.99 11.10
N LEU A 9 -17.47 -12.90 10.81
CA LEU A 9 -17.06 -13.20 9.44
C LEU A 9 -18.24 -13.79 8.66
N THR A 10 -18.46 -13.29 7.45
CA THR A 10 -19.35 -13.91 6.47
C THR A 10 -18.68 -15.12 5.79
N ARG A 11 -19.45 -15.93 5.09
CA ARG A 11 -18.91 -17.07 4.33
C ARG A 11 -17.97 -16.62 3.20
N GLU A 12 -18.28 -15.52 2.55
CA GLU A 12 -17.47 -14.95 1.46
C GLU A 12 -16.13 -14.41 1.98
N GLU A 13 -16.17 -13.68 3.10
CA GLU A 13 -14.97 -13.22 3.79
C GLU A 13 -14.08 -14.38 4.23
N TRP A 14 -14.70 -15.46 4.77
CA TRP A 14 -13.98 -16.67 5.12
C TRP A 14 -13.25 -17.29 3.92
N ASN A 15 -13.96 -17.47 2.79
CA ASN A 15 -13.37 -18.00 1.58
C ASN A 15 -12.24 -17.10 1.05
N SER A 16 -12.33 -15.78 1.22
CA SER A 16 -11.32 -14.82 0.73
C SER A 16 -9.99 -14.91 1.49
N ILE A 17 -10.02 -15.20 2.79
CA ILE A 17 -8.80 -15.33 3.60
C ILE A 17 -8.08 -16.68 3.37
N GLU A 18 -8.76 -17.70 2.89
CA GLU A 18 -8.13 -18.98 2.53
C GLU A 18 -7.34 -18.93 1.22
N LEU A 19 -7.56 -17.90 0.39
CA LEU A 19 -6.78 -17.70 -0.83
C LEU A 19 -5.33 -17.31 -0.48
N PRO A 20 -4.32 -17.97 -1.08
CA PRO A 20 -2.92 -17.65 -0.79
C PRO A 20 -2.56 -16.23 -1.23
N VAL A 21 -1.59 -15.63 -0.54
CA VAL A 21 -0.97 -14.39 -1.01
C VAL A 21 -0.05 -14.67 -2.22
N PRO A 22 0.25 -13.65 -3.06
CA PRO A 22 1.20 -13.79 -4.15
C PRO A 22 2.59 -14.26 -3.67
N THR A 23 3.31 -14.98 -4.52
CA THR A 23 4.62 -15.57 -4.18
C THR A 23 5.65 -14.51 -3.71
N GLU A 24 5.61 -13.30 -4.30
CA GLU A 24 6.49 -12.20 -3.90
C GLU A 24 6.19 -11.73 -2.47
N GLU A 25 4.91 -11.58 -2.15
CA GLU A 25 4.45 -11.21 -0.81
C GLU A 25 4.81 -12.30 0.20
N LEU A 26 4.56 -13.57 -0.13
CA LEU A 26 4.93 -14.71 0.71
C LEU A 26 6.43 -14.70 1.07
N SER A 27 7.30 -14.39 0.10
CA SER A 27 8.74 -14.24 0.33
C SER A 27 9.08 -13.12 1.34
N ILE A 28 8.34 -12.00 1.26
CA ILE A 28 8.51 -10.89 2.22
C ILE A 28 8.08 -11.32 3.63
N LEU A 29 6.95 -12.01 3.74
CA LEU A 29 6.42 -12.47 5.03
C LEU A 29 7.37 -13.49 5.68
N GLN A 30 7.91 -14.42 4.90
CA GLN A 30 8.94 -15.37 5.39
C GLN A 30 10.21 -14.64 5.85
N PHE A 31 10.62 -13.60 5.14
CA PHE A 31 11.77 -12.79 5.52
C PHE A 31 11.53 -12.04 6.84
N ILE A 32 10.35 -11.45 7.05
CA ILE A 32 9.97 -10.79 8.29
C ILE A 32 9.94 -11.80 9.45
N ARG A 33 9.35 -12.98 9.24
CA ARG A 33 9.28 -14.04 10.25
C ARG A 33 10.67 -14.49 10.71
N GLN A 34 11.56 -14.76 9.77
CA GLN A 34 12.94 -15.14 10.06
C GLN A 34 13.75 -13.99 10.69
N GLY A 35 13.44 -12.75 10.34
CA GLY A 35 14.06 -11.56 10.88
C GLY A 35 13.84 -11.35 12.38
N PHE A 36 12.84 -12.00 12.99
CA PHE A 36 12.70 -12.03 14.45
C PHE A 36 13.92 -12.65 15.12
N HIS A 37 14.47 -13.73 14.57
CA HIS A 37 15.65 -14.41 15.12
C HIS A 37 16.95 -13.66 14.82
N ASP A 38 17.05 -13.10 13.62
CA ASP A 38 18.19 -12.31 13.18
C ASP A 38 17.76 -10.94 12.61
N PRO A 39 17.62 -9.90 13.45
CA PRO A 39 17.23 -8.57 13.01
C PRO A 39 18.24 -7.89 12.07
N THR A 40 19.50 -8.38 12.01
CA THR A 40 20.54 -7.84 11.13
C THR A 40 20.53 -8.44 9.73
N ARG A 41 19.70 -9.45 9.51
CA ARG A 41 19.61 -10.18 8.25
C ARG A 41 19.38 -9.25 7.06
N LYS A 42 20.18 -9.48 6.04
CA LYS A 42 20.04 -8.86 4.72
C LYS A 42 19.92 -9.93 3.66
N GLU A 43 19.10 -9.68 2.66
CA GLU A 43 18.94 -10.55 1.50
C GLU A 43 19.06 -9.72 0.23
N ASN A 44 19.92 -10.15 -0.69
CA ASN A 44 20.02 -9.53 -2.00
C ASN A 44 18.79 -9.92 -2.84
N ALA A 45 17.97 -8.93 -3.17
CA ALA A 45 16.75 -9.11 -3.96
C ALA A 45 16.98 -9.10 -5.48
N MET A 46 18.26 -9.00 -5.95
CA MET A 46 18.57 -8.90 -7.37
C MET A 46 18.37 -10.22 -8.09
N LYS A 47 17.51 -10.23 -9.10
CA LYS A 47 17.29 -11.39 -9.96
C LYS A 47 18.11 -11.33 -11.26
N SER A 48 18.26 -10.16 -11.87
CA SER A 48 19.07 -9.91 -13.06
C SER A 48 19.28 -8.41 -13.27
N MET A 49 20.50 -7.93 -13.18
CA MET A 49 20.85 -6.53 -13.42
C MET A 49 20.66 -6.12 -14.89
N TYR A 50 21.02 -6.95 -15.84
CA TYR A 50 20.92 -6.63 -17.26
C TYR A 50 19.47 -6.41 -17.68
N THR A 51 18.57 -7.33 -17.32
CA THR A 51 17.16 -7.24 -17.68
C THR A 51 16.50 -6.02 -17.03
N TYR A 52 16.85 -5.75 -15.78
CA TYR A 52 16.23 -4.66 -15.02
C TYR A 52 16.78 -3.29 -15.43
N LEU A 53 18.10 -3.16 -15.58
CA LEU A 53 18.74 -1.88 -15.92
C LEU A 53 18.68 -1.59 -17.42
N LYS A 54 18.19 -2.53 -18.24
CA LYS A 54 18.20 -2.41 -19.71
C LYS A 54 19.58 -2.01 -20.24
N ILE A 55 20.63 -2.58 -19.63
CA ILE A 55 22.01 -2.36 -20.07
C ILE A 55 22.26 -3.30 -21.23
N ASP A 56 22.52 -2.76 -22.42
CA ASP A 56 22.93 -3.55 -23.55
C ASP A 56 24.33 -4.15 -23.30
N PRO A 57 24.54 -5.42 -23.65
CA PRO A 57 25.87 -6.04 -23.58
C PRO A 57 26.84 -5.20 -24.43
N ASN A 58 27.81 -4.55 -23.80
CA ASN A 58 28.77 -3.72 -24.50
C ASN A 58 30.00 -4.54 -24.89
N PRO A 59 30.24 -4.80 -26.20
CA PRO A 59 31.43 -5.55 -26.65
C PRO A 59 32.75 -4.93 -26.19
N ALA A 60 32.80 -3.59 -26.02
CA ALA A 60 33.99 -2.91 -25.50
C ALA A 60 34.28 -3.26 -24.04
N LEU A 61 33.22 -3.51 -23.23
CA LEU A 61 33.36 -3.95 -21.86
C LEU A 61 33.87 -5.39 -21.76
N ASP A 62 33.37 -6.28 -22.63
CA ASP A 62 33.89 -7.66 -22.70
C ASP A 62 35.35 -7.69 -23.14
N HIS A 63 35.75 -6.84 -24.08
CA HIS A 63 37.12 -6.66 -24.50
C HIS A 63 38.03 -6.11 -23.40
N TYR A 64 37.56 -5.09 -22.69
CA TYR A 64 38.23 -4.51 -21.53
C TYR A 64 38.40 -5.51 -20.39
N LEU A 65 37.39 -6.30 -20.08
CA LEU A 65 37.47 -7.42 -19.14
C LEU A 65 38.49 -8.48 -19.55
N CYS A 66 38.53 -8.84 -20.84
CA CYS A 66 39.51 -9.75 -21.35
C CYS A 66 40.95 -9.22 -21.28
N GLN A 67 41.18 -7.95 -21.59
CA GLN A 67 42.51 -7.33 -21.53
C GLN A 67 43.01 -7.10 -20.09
N THR A 68 42.13 -6.67 -19.19
CA THR A 68 42.51 -6.31 -17.81
C THR A 68 42.62 -7.53 -16.89
N PHE A 69 41.89 -8.61 -17.18
CA PHE A 69 41.77 -9.81 -16.32
C PHE A 69 42.18 -11.13 -17.04
N THR A 70 42.97 -11.07 -18.10
CA THR A 70 43.51 -12.26 -18.82
C THR A 70 44.29 -13.21 -17.91
N SER A 71 44.70 -12.79 -16.74
CA SER A 71 45.40 -13.64 -15.76
C SER A 71 44.47 -14.40 -14.82
N ILE A 72 43.14 -14.24 -14.90
CA ILE A 72 42.18 -15.01 -14.10
C ILE A 72 41.94 -16.32 -14.85
N PRO A 73 42.42 -17.50 -14.35
CA PRO A 73 42.17 -18.76 -15.01
C PRO A 73 40.66 -19.07 -14.89
N MET A 74 39.91 -18.76 -15.95
CA MET A 74 38.59 -19.36 -16.12
C MET A 74 38.82 -20.85 -16.38
N LYS A 75 38.65 -21.68 -15.35
CA LYS A 75 38.58 -23.13 -15.53
C LYS A 75 37.47 -23.40 -16.54
N LYS A 76 37.83 -23.67 -17.79
CA LYS A 76 36.92 -24.26 -18.77
C LYS A 76 36.48 -25.59 -18.19
N MET A 77 35.25 -25.64 -17.69
CA MET A 77 34.61 -26.92 -17.37
C MET A 77 34.29 -27.63 -18.68
N THR A 78 35.21 -28.47 -19.11
CA THR A 78 35.01 -29.43 -20.21
C THR A 78 34.34 -30.69 -19.67
N ILE A 79 33.10 -30.59 -19.25
CA ILE A 79 32.24 -31.75 -19.02
C ILE A 79 31.15 -31.67 -20.08
N PRO A 80 30.95 -32.70 -20.93
CA PRO A 80 29.87 -32.73 -21.90
C PRO A 80 28.53 -32.92 -21.15
N LEU A 81 27.91 -31.83 -20.76
CA LEU A 81 26.60 -31.83 -20.14
C LEU A 81 25.50 -32.07 -21.19
N LYS A 82 24.55 -32.94 -20.89
CA LYS A 82 23.35 -33.12 -21.72
C LYS A 82 22.64 -31.78 -21.89
N LYS A 83 22.06 -31.53 -23.07
CA LYS A 83 21.38 -30.27 -23.39
C LYS A 83 20.34 -29.83 -22.32
N ALA A 84 19.67 -30.79 -21.69
CA ALA A 84 18.71 -30.53 -20.63
C ALA A 84 19.35 -30.00 -19.32
N ASP A 85 20.57 -30.46 -19.01
CA ASP A 85 21.31 -30.00 -17.83
C ASP A 85 21.97 -28.65 -18.08
N GLN A 86 22.38 -28.35 -19.33
CA GLN A 86 22.82 -27.02 -19.74
C GLN A 86 21.72 -25.99 -19.58
N ILE A 87 20.49 -26.30 -19.98
CA ILE A 87 19.32 -25.42 -19.80
C ILE A 87 18.97 -25.24 -18.30
N ARG A 88 19.06 -26.30 -17.50
CA ARG A 88 18.84 -26.22 -16.04
C ARG A 88 19.93 -25.41 -15.32
N ILE A 89 21.18 -25.50 -15.75
CA ILE A 89 22.29 -24.72 -15.18
C ILE A 89 22.17 -23.26 -15.63
N GLN A 90 21.82 -23.00 -16.89
CA GLN A 90 21.56 -21.64 -17.38
C GLN A 90 20.34 -20.98 -16.72
N SER A 91 19.32 -21.74 -16.34
CA SER A 91 18.15 -21.21 -15.65
C SER A 91 18.35 -20.98 -14.14
N LYS A 92 19.34 -21.61 -13.52
CA LYS A 92 19.63 -21.50 -12.07
C LYS A 92 20.81 -20.61 -11.71
N GLN A 93 21.68 -20.28 -12.66
CA GLN A 93 22.78 -19.35 -12.44
C GLN A 93 22.50 -18.05 -13.19
N VAL A 94 21.95 -17.05 -12.49
CA VAL A 94 22.27 -15.67 -12.81
C VAL A 94 23.77 -15.57 -12.58
N PRO A 95 24.61 -15.34 -13.61
CA PRO A 95 26.05 -15.33 -13.40
C PRO A 95 26.42 -14.20 -12.44
N ASP A 96 27.18 -14.49 -11.40
CA ASP A 96 27.77 -13.49 -10.49
C ASP A 96 28.55 -12.39 -11.27
N THR A 97 28.91 -12.67 -12.52
CA THR A 97 29.59 -11.77 -13.46
C THR A 97 28.77 -10.53 -13.88
N VAL A 98 27.45 -10.50 -13.71
CA VAL A 98 26.64 -9.33 -14.09
C VAL A 98 26.91 -8.14 -13.17
N TYR A 99 27.08 -8.41 -11.89
CA TYR A 99 27.41 -7.38 -10.89
C TYR A 99 28.75 -6.72 -11.21
N GLU A 100 29.79 -7.51 -11.46
CA GLU A 100 31.13 -7.04 -11.82
C GLU A 100 31.12 -6.27 -13.13
N LYS A 101 30.40 -6.73 -14.14
CA LYS A 101 30.27 -6.04 -15.43
C LYS A 101 29.61 -4.67 -15.26
N VAL A 102 28.57 -4.55 -14.43
CA VAL A 102 27.93 -3.27 -14.12
C VAL A 102 28.91 -2.34 -13.40
N LEU A 103 29.63 -2.81 -12.38
CA LEU A 103 30.62 -2.02 -11.66
C LEU A 103 31.70 -1.44 -12.60
N LEU A 104 32.25 -2.30 -13.48
CA LEU A 104 33.29 -1.89 -14.44
C LEU A 104 32.74 -0.89 -15.47
N SER A 105 31.49 -1.09 -15.94
CA SER A 105 30.84 -0.15 -16.84
C SER A 105 30.65 1.23 -16.21
N LEU A 106 30.23 1.27 -14.94
CA LEU A 106 30.06 2.51 -14.19
C LEU A 106 31.41 3.22 -13.98
N CYS A 107 32.48 2.47 -13.63
CA CYS A 107 33.83 3.00 -13.55
C CYS A 107 34.31 3.60 -14.88
N ALA A 108 34.11 2.87 -15.99
CA ALA A 108 34.50 3.34 -17.32
C ALA A 108 33.75 4.61 -17.76
N LYS A 109 32.52 4.81 -17.30
CA LYS A 109 31.73 6.02 -17.53
C LYS A 109 32.04 7.16 -16.57
N GLY A 110 32.82 6.94 -15.52
CA GLY A 110 33.08 7.92 -14.46
C GLY A 110 31.89 8.12 -13.50
N GLU A 111 30.92 7.19 -13.47
CA GLU A 111 29.74 7.28 -12.63
C GLU A 111 30.02 6.79 -11.19
N PHE A 112 30.98 7.43 -10.51
CA PHE A 112 31.53 6.98 -9.24
C PHE A 112 30.54 6.99 -8.08
N PHE A 113 29.53 7.85 -8.07
CA PHE A 113 28.46 7.79 -7.08
C PHE A 113 27.72 6.45 -7.14
N HIS A 114 27.37 5.99 -8.34
CA HIS A 114 26.71 4.71 -8.55
C HIS A 114 27.62 3.53 -8.18
N VAL A 115 28.92 3.65 -8.46
CA VAL A 115 29.93 2.64 -8.07
C VAL A 115 29.96 2.47 -6.55
N GLU A 116 30.03 3.55 -5.80
CA GLU A 116 30.00 3.50 -4.33
C GLU A 116 28.70 2.91 -3.81
N TRP A 117 27.57 3.24 -4.44
CA TRP A 117 26.28 2.66 -4.09
C TRP A 117 26.24 1.15 -4.31
N MET A 118 26.70 0.69 -5.48
CA MET A 118 26.72 -0.74 -5.84
C MET A 118 27.62 -1.56 -4.92
N LEU A 119 28.77 -1.00 -4.48
CA LEU A 119 29.67 -1.69 -3.56
C LEU A 119 29.09 -1.97 -2.16
N ARG A 120 27.95 -1.34 -1.82
CA ARG A 120 27.25 -1.57 -0.54
C ARG A 120 26.28 -2.72 -0.60
N LEU A 121 25.95 -3.23 -1.79
CA LEU A 121 25.02 -4.34 -1.95
C LEU A 121 25.64 -5.65 -1.43
N ALA A 122 24.81 -6.46 -0.76
CA ALA A 122 25.20 -7.78 -0.28
C ALA A 122 25.20 -8.79 -1.43
N VAL A 123 26.30 -8.84 -2.17
CA VAL A 123 26.48 -9.80 -3.26
C VAL A 123 27.25 -11.01 -2.75
N SER A 124 26.76 -12.22 -3.03
CA SER A 124 27.47 -13.45 -2.66
C SER A 124 28.65 -13.68 -3.57
N LYS A 125 29.86 -13.78 -2.99
CA LYS A 125 31.12 -14.12 -3.68
C LYS A 125 31.49 -13.21 -4.87
N PRO A 126 31.55 -11.87 -4.67
CA PRO A 126 32.02 -10.98 -5.73
C PRO A 126 33.48 -11.31 -6.08
N ASN A 127 33.86 -11.09 -7.36
CA ASN A 127 35.23 -11.29 -7.79
C ASN A 127 36.19 -10.32 -7.07
N PRO A 128 37.13 -10.80 -6.24
CA PRO A 128 37.96 -9.93 -5.41
C PRO A 128 38.89 -9.03 -6.23
N PHE A 129 39.29 -9.44 -7.42
CA PHE A 129 40.16 -8.63 -8.30
C PHE A 129 39.37 -7.45 -8.89
N VAL A 130 38.12 -7.68 -9.30
CA VAL A 130 37.26 -6.60 -9.79
C VAL A 130 37.00 -5.60 -8.68
N ILE A 131 36.66 -6.07 -7.48
CA ILE A 131 36.43 -5.21 -6.32
C ILE A 131 37.69 -4.39 -5.98
N ALA A 132 38.87 -5.01 -5.99
CA ALA A 132 40.14 -4.29 -5.73
C ALA A 132 40.38 -3.20 -6.77
N TYR A 133 40.21 -3.51 -8.06
CA TYR A 133 40.35 -2.56 -9.16
C TYR A 133 39.38 -1.37 -9.04
N VAL A 134 38.11 -1.68 -8.79
CA VAL A 134 37.06 -0.65 -8.63
C VAL A 134 37.36 0.27 -7.45
N ARG A 135 37.85 -0.27 -6.33
CA ARG A 135 38.29 0.51 -5.17
C ARG A 135 39.50 1.40 -5.49
N GLU A 136 40.44 0.91 -6.29
CA GLU A 136 41.57 1.71 -6.77
C GLU A 136 41.10 2.87 -7.65
N CYS A 137 40.14 2.65 -8.53
CA CYS A 137 39.53 3.71 -9.33
C CYS A 137 38.85 4.78 -8.45
N LEU A 138 38.08 4.33 -7.44
CA LEU A 138 37.47 5.25 -6.48
C LEU A 138 38.50 6.05 -5.69
N ALA A 139 39.59 5.44 -5.25
CA ALA A 139 40.63 6.09 -4.47
C ALA A 139 41.37 7.22 -5.27
N LYS A 140 41.38 7.12 -6.60
CA LYS A 140 41.93 8.14 -7.51
C LYS A 140 40.93 9.24 -7.84
N HIS A 141 39.67 9.08 -7.50
CA HIS A 141 38.61 10.05 -7.77
C HIS A 141 38.36 10.95 -6.54
N THR A 142 38.37 12.27 -6.75
CA THR A 142 37.92 13.20 -5.73
C THR A 142 36.46 13.53 -5.93
N PRO A 143 35.56 13.16 -4.98
CA PRO A 143 34.13 13.41 -5.12
C PRO A 143 33.81 14.90 -5.18
N ASP A 144 33.06 15.34 -6.18
CA ASP A 144 32.45 16.68 -6.19
C ASP A 144 31.11 16.62 -5.45
N MET A 145 31.17 16.80 -4.13
CA MET A 145 29.99 16.74 -3.27
C MET A 145 29.00 17.86 -3.55
N VAL A 146 29.47 19.02 -4.03
CA VAL A 146 28.59 20.15 -4.41
C VAL A 146 27.77 19.77 -5.64
N GLN A 147 28.41 19.20 -6.66
CA GLN A 147 27.73 18.74 -7.86
C GLN A 147 26.79 17.57 -7.55
N TRP A 148 27.24 16.57 -6.78
CA TRP A 148 26.38 15.47 -6.37
C TRP A 148 25.17 15.91 -5.53
N THR A 149 25.31 16.95 -4.69
CA THR A 149 24.16 17.51 -3.98
C THR A 149 23.20 18.21 -4.92
N LYS A 150 23.68 18.93 -5.94
CA LYS A 150 22.82 19.53 -6.99
C LYS A 150 22.09 18.47 -7.81
N ASP A 151 22.74 17.35 -8.09
CA ASP A 151 22.19 16.24 -8.88
C ASP A 151 21.43 15.21 -8.02
N ALA A 152 21.19 15.49 -6.75
CA ALA A 152 20.62 14.52 -5.80
C ALA A 152 19.27 13.92 -6.25
N VAL A 153 18.44 14.67 -6.99
CA VAL A 153 17.19 14.14 -7.56
C VAL A 153 17.48 12.99 -8.53
N GLN A 154 18.47 13.16 -9.42
CA GLN A 154 18.85 12.13 -10.38
C GLN A 154 19.59 10.97 -9.70
N LEU A 155 20.48 11.29 -8.76
CA LEU A 155 21.32 10.30 -8.10
C LEU A 155 20.59 9.46 -7.06
N LEU A 156 19.56 10.00 -6.38
CA LEU A 156 18.88 9.34 -5.27
C LEU A 156 17.43 8.96 -5.57
N GLU A 157 16.67 9.86 -6.19
CA GLU A 157 15.23 9.64 -6.40
C GLU A 157 14.94 8.95 -7.73
N ARG A 158 15.61 9.37 -8.82
CA ARG A 158 15.43 8.83 -10.18
C ARG A 158 16.49 7.80 -10.58
N ASN A 159 17.33 7.42 -9.66
CA ASN A 159 18.42 6.48 -9.92
C ASN A 159 17.89 5.04 -10.08
N PRO A 160 18.04 4.41 -11.25
CA PRO A 160 17.60 3.04 -11.47
C PRO A 160 18.36 2.03 -10.58
N TYR A 161 19.60 2.33 -10.18
CA TYR A 161 20.41 1.45 -9.32
C TYR A 161 19.89 1.39 -7.88
N VAL A 162 19.16 2.41 -7.40
CA VAL A 162 18.55 2.41 -6.07
C VAL A 162 17.52 1.30 -5.89
N SER A 163 16.90 0.81 -6.98
CA SER A 163 15.98 -0.31 -6.91
C SER A 163 16.67 -1.65 -6.62
N TYR A 164 17.99 -1.73 -6.72
CA TYR A 164 18.80 -2.86 -6.26
C TYR A 164 19.22 -2.72 -4.81
N LYS A 165 18.29 -2.41 -3.94
CA LYS A 165 18.54 -2.45 -2.51
C LYS A 165 18.54 -3.88 -2.02
N ASP A 166 19.43 -4.16 -1.06
CA ASP A 166 19.26 -5.36 -0.25
C ASP A 166 17.91 -5.31 0.44
N ARG A 167 17.24 -6.46 0.47
CA ARG A 167 16.06 -6.61 1.30
C ARG A 167 16.53 -6.68 2.74
N GLU A 168 16.12 -5.74 3.54
CA GLU A 168 16.38 -5.73 4.99
C GLU A 168 15.14 -5.28 5.75
N LEU A 169 15.05 -5.69 7.02
CA LEU A 169 14.00 -5.21 7.90
C LEU A 169 14.14 -3.70 8.09
N TYR A 170 13.03 -3.01 8.23
CA TYR A 170 13.04 -1.60 8.63
C TYR A 170 13.65 -1.45 10.02
N ALA A 171 14.28 -0.30 10.29
CA ALA A 171 14.90 -0.01 11.58
C ALA A 171 13.91 -0.22 12.75
N HIS A 172 12.70 0.29 12.61
CA HIS A 172 11.64 0.12 13.62
C HIS A 172 11.24 -1.36 13.84
N GLN A 173 11.27 -2.22 12.80
CA GLN A 173 11.00 -3.65 12.95
C GLN A 173 12.15 -4.36 13.68
N LYS A 174 13.41 -3.99 13.35
CA LYS A 174 14.60 -4.52 14.05
C LYS A 174 14.54 -4.21 15.55
N GLU A 175 14.21 -2.96 15.87
CA GLU A 175 14.07 -2.49 17.23
C GLU A 175 12.91 -3.19 17.96
N LEU A 176 11.73 -3.30 17.33
CA LEU A 176 10.58 -4.01 17.88
C LEU A 176 10.93 -5.46 18.25
N PHE A 177 11.59 -6.17 17.32
CA PHE A 177 11.98 -7.56 17.58
C PHE A 177 13.07 -7.70 18.65
N THR A 178 13.94 -6.71 18.77
CA THR A 178 14.96 -6.65 19.85
C THR A 178 14.29 -6.44 21.19
N VAL A 179 13.46 -5.41 21.33
CA VAL A 179 12.71 -5.09 22.56
C VAL A 179 11.77 -6.24 22.97
N ALA A 180 11.12 -6.90 22.00
CA ALA A 180 10.25 -8.02 22.28
C ALA A 180 10.98 -9.22 22.92
N LYS A 181 12.30 -9.36 22.71
CA LYS A 181 13.12 -10.42 23.30
C LYS A 181 13.49 -10.16 24.76
N GLU A 182 13.43 -8.93 25.22
CA GLU A 182 13.75 -8.58 26.60
C GLU A 182 12.79 -9.26 27.59
N ALA A 183 13.23 -9.40 28.82
CA ALA A 183 12.42 -9.97 29.89
C ALA A 183 11.50 -8.92 30.52
N GLY A 184 10.49 -9.37 31.26
CA GLY A 184 9.56 -8.52 31.98
C GLY A 184 8.35 -8.04 31.20
N SER A 185 7.41 -7.42 31.92
CA SER A 185 6.20 -6.82 31.37
C SER A 185 6.52 -5.53 30.63
N LYS A 186 5.91 -5.32 29.47
CA LYS A 186 6.23 -4.18 28.60
C LYS A 186 5.03 -3.58 27.90
N LEU A 187 5.04 -2.26 27.81
CA LEU A 187 4.20 -1.48 26.92
C LEU A 187 5.09 -0.90 25.80
N ILE A 188 4.88 -1.34 24.57
CA ILE A 188 5.65 -0.88 23.40
C ILE A 188 4.78 0.08 22.61
N LEU A 189 5.19 1.33 22.53
CA LEU A 189 4.61 2.36 21.68
C LEU A 189 5.31 2.30 20.32
N TYR A 190 4.64 1.69 19.34
CA TYR A 190 5.22 1.38 18.05
C TYR A 190 4.71 2.33 16.98
N VAL A 191 5.46 3.39 16.73
CA VAL A 191 5.12 4.44 15.76
C VAL A 191 6.00 4.30 14.52
N ALA A 192 5.38 4.06 13.39
CA ALA A 192 6.09 4.00 12.12
C ALA A 192 5.19 4.44 10.96
N PRO A 193 5.74 5.00 9.87
CA PRO A 193 4.96 5.48 8.74
C PRO A 193 4.07 4.39 8.13
N THR A 194 2.97 4.81 7.52
CA THR A 194 2.10 3.89 6.78
C THR A 194 2.86 3.22 5.63
N GLY A 195 2.56 1.94 5.36
CA GLY A 195 3.21 1.17 4.30
C GLY A 195 4.61 0.63 4.63
N THR A 196 5.07 0.73 5.89
CA THR A 196 6.36 0.18 6.34
C THR A 196 6.24 -1.18 7.03
N GLY A 197 5.10 -1.87 6.88
CA GLY A 197 4.92 -3.24 7.36
C GLY A 197 4.58 -3.39 8.84
N LYS A 198 4.02 -2.35 9.50
CA LYS A 198 3.53 -2.44 10.89
C LYS A 198 2.59 -3.63 11.11
N THR A 199 1.55 -3.73 10.29
CA THR A 199 0.53 -4.79 10.38
C THR A 199 1.09 -6.19 10.11
N MET A 200 2.29 -6.31 9.51
CA MET A 200 2.99 -7.59 9.30
C MET A 200 3.88 -7.97 10.50
N SER A 201 4.20 -7.04 11.39
CA SER A 201 5.09 -7.28 12.53
C SER A 201 4.60 -8.39 13.49
N PRO A 202 3.28 -8.61 13.71
CA PRO A 202 2.77 -9.74 14.47
C PRO A 202 3.27 -11.10 13.97
N ILE A 203 3.52 -11.25 12.66
CA ILE A 203 4.04 -12.48 12.05
C ILE A 203 5.45 -12.82 12.60
N GLY A 204 6.31 -11.82 12.76
CA GLY A 204 7.62 -12.03 13.39
C GLY A 204 7.51 -12.28 14.90
N LEU A 205 6.64 -11.52 15.58
CA LEU A 205 6.42 -11.66 17.03
C LEU A 205 5.82 -13.02 17.42
N SER A 206 5.08 -13.69 16.50
CA SER A 206 4.51 -15.02 16.72
C SER A 206 5.56 -16.13 16.87
N GLU A 207 6.83 -15.86 16.56
CA GLU A 207 7.95 -16.78 16.85
C GLU A 207 8.26 -16.94 18.35
N LYS A 208 7.82 -15.97 19.18
CA LYS A 208 8.03 -16.01 20.64
C LYS A 208 6.73 -16.00 21.43
N TYR A 209 5.71 -15.30 20.93
CA TYR A 209 4.48 -15.02 21.64
C TYR A 209 3.26 -15.62 20.94
N HIS A 210 2.24 -15.97 21.70
CA HIS A 210 0.89 -16.13 21.20
C HIS A 210 0.27 -14.75 21.08
N ILE A 211 -0.09 -14.34 19.88
CA ILE A 211 -0.53 -12.97 19.59
C ILE A 211 -2.05 -12.86 19.70
N ILE A 212 -2.55 -11.87 20.42
CA ILE A 212 -3.92 -11.38 20.25
C ILE A 212 -3.82 -10.08 19.47
N PHE A 213 -4.17 -10.14 18.18
CA PHE A 213 -4.20 -8.98 17.32
C PHE A 213 -5.55 -8.30 17.40
N VAL A 214 -5.57 -7.03 17.77
CA VAL A 214 -6.80 -6.23 17.88
C VAL A 214 -6.76 -5.08 16.90
N CYS A 215 -7.83 -4.94 16.11
CA CYS A 215 -8.02 -3.78 15.23
C CYS A 215 -9.52 -3.49 15.09
N ALA A 216 -9.91 -2.21 15.16
CA ALA A 216 -11.28 -1.80 14.90
C ALA A 216 -11.68 -2.03 13.43
N ALA A 217 -10.73 -1.93 12.51
CA ALA A 217 -10.95 -2.08 11.07
C ALA A 217 -10.90 -3.55 10.64
N LYS A 218 -12.05 -4.19 10.46
CA LYS A 218 -12.20 -5.61 10.11
C LYS A 218 -11.38 -6.06 8.90
N HIS A 219 -11.29 -5.23 7.86
CA HIS A 219 -10.52 -5.58 6.65
C HIS A 219 -9.00 -5.68 6.90
N VAL A 220 -8.45 -4.95 7.88
CA VAL A 220 -7.04 -5.08 8.31
C VAL A 220 -6.84 -6.44 8.99
N SER A 221 -7.77 -6.80 9.87
CA SER A 221 -7.81 -8.11 10.53
C SER A 221 -7.85 -9.27 9.52
N MET A 222 -8.67 -9.15 8.48
CA MET A 222 -8.74 -10.13 7.39
C MET A 222 -7.46 -10.22 6.56
N ALA A 223 -6.83 -9.08 6.29
CA ALA A 223 -5.55 -9.06 5.57
C ALA A 223 -4.45 -9.80 6.35
N LEU A 224 -4.34 -9.54 7.66
CA LEU A 224 -3.41 -10.28 8.52
C LEU A 224 -3.74 -11.77 8.57
N ALA A 225 -5.03 -12.15 8.68
CA ALA A 225 -5.46 -13.54 8.65
C ALA A 225 -4.96 -14.27 7.40
N LYS A 226 -5.17 -13.68 6.23
CA LYS A 226 -4.72 -14.22 4.94
C LYS A 226 -3.22 -14.42 4.88
N MET A 227 -2.44 -13.45 5.38
CA MET A 227 -0.99 -13.54 5.47
C MET A 227 -0.54 -14.67 6.41
N CYS A 228 -1.15 -14.76 7.59
CA CYS A 228 -0.86 -15.82 8.57
C CYS A 228 -1.16 -17.20 8.00
N LEU A 229 -2.34 -17.41 7.39
CA LEU A 229 -2.73 -18.68 6.80
C LEU A 229 -1.80 -19.10 5.65
N SER A 230 -1.36 -18.15 4.82
CA SER A 230 -0.38 -18.41 3.75
C SER A 230 0.97 -18.89 4.28
N LEU A 231 1.35 -18.49 5.51
CA LEU A 231 2.55 -18.96 6.22
C LEU A 231 2.29 -20.20 7.09
N GLN A 232 1.09 -20.79 7.03
CA GLN A 232 0.65 -21.91 7.87
C GLN A 232 0.65 -21.63 9.38
N ILE A 233 0.59 -20.35 9.78
CA ILE A 233 0.40 -19.93 11.17
C ILE A 233 -1.01 -20.33 11.60
N LYS A 234 -1.17 -20.80 12.85
CA LYS A 234 -2.42 -21.30 13.41
C LYS A 234 -3.28 -20.14 13.89
N VAL A 235 -4.37 -19.86 13.18
CA VAL A 235 -5.21 -18.67 13.39
C VAL A 235 -6.55 -19.04 14.02
N ALA A 236 -7.02 -18.19 14.93
CA ALA A 236 -8.39 -18.17 15.43
C ALA A 236 -9.00 -16.77 15.29
N PHE A 237 -10.33 -16.67 15.32
CA PHE A 237 -11.09 -15.45 15.08
C PHE A 237 -12.05 -15.17 16.22
N ALA A 238 -11.93 -14.00 16.80
CA ALA A 238 -12.86 -13.41 17.75
C ALA A 238 -13.39 -12.09 17.17
N LEU A 239 -14.33 -12.16 16.23
CA LEU A 239 -14.89 -11.01 15.54
C LEU A 239 -16.41 -10.98 15.73
N GLY A 240 -16.94 -9.87 16.25
CA GLY A 240 -18.37 -9.71 16.55
C GLY A 240 -18.88 -10.72 17.56
N CYS A 241 -18.03 -11.15 18.50
CA CYS A 241 -18.39 -12.13 19.53
C CYS A 241 -19.22 -11.49 20.63
N LYS A 242 -20.21 -12.25 21.11
CA LYS A 242 -21.00 -11.92 22.32
C LYS A 242 -20.62 -12.79 23.51
N GLY A 243 -19.82 -13.84 23.29
CA GLY A 243 -19.31 -14.78 24.27
C GLY A 243 -18.15 -15.57 23.69
N GLU A 244 -17.45 -16.36 24.52
CA GLU A 244 -16.32 -17.19 24.08
C GLU A 244 -16.71 -18.28 23.09
N GLU A 245 -17.96 -18.76 23.14
CA GLU A 245 -18.56 -19.76 22.24
C GLU A 245 -18.65 -19.30 20.79
N ASP A 246 -18.59 -17.98 20.59
CA ASP A 246 -18.61 -17.38 19.24
C ASP A 246 -17.23 -17.41 18.55
N ILE A 247 -16.16 -17.70 19.29
CA ILE A 247 -14.79 -17.79 18.75
C ILE A 247 -14.72 -18.94 17.74
N LYS A 248 -14.10 -18.68 16.60
CA LYS A 248 -13.94 -19.66 15.51
C LYS A 248 -12.46 -19.93 15.26
N LEU A 249 -12.09 -21.21 15.26
CA LEU A 249 -10.77 -21.66 14.87
C LEU A 249 -10.74 -21.95 13.37
N HIS A 250 -9.65 -21.57 12.73
CA HIS A 250 -9.32 -22.17 11.44
C HIS A 250 -9.01 -23.66 11.66
N TYR A 251 -9.41 -24.54 10.73
CA TYR A 251 -9.26 -25.99 10.89
C TYR A 251 -7.81 -26.42 11.20
N SER A 252 -6.81 -25.68 10.69
CA SER A 252 -5.38 -25.94 10.96
C SER A 252 -4.98 -25.65 12.42
N ALA A 253 -5.72 -24.80 13.12
CA ALA A 253 -5.50 -24.45 14.53
C ALA A 253 -6.29 -25.34 15.48
N ALA A 254 -7.30 -26.05 15.00
CA ALA A 254 -8.10 -26.99 15.80
C ALA A 254 -7.34 -28.29 16.09
N ILE A 255 -7.68 -28.96 17.17
CA ILE A 255 -7.21 -30.32 17.45
C ILE A 255 -8.00 -31.31 16.59
N ASP A 256 -9.33 -31.18 16.59
CA ASP A 256 -10.24 -32.05 15.88
C ASP A 256 -11.11 -31.27 14.88
N TYR A 257 -11.30 -31.86 13.71
CA TYR A 257 -12.22 -31.37 12.69
C TYR A 257 -12.76 -32.50 11.82
N VAL A 258 -13.93 -32.31 11.25
CA VAL A 258 -14.61 -33.29 10.39
C VAL A 258 -14.58 -32.81 8.94
N LYS A 259 -14.09 -33.68 8.04
CA LYS A 259 -14.15 -33.46 6.59
C LYS A 259 -15.44 -33.97 6.01
N ASN A 260 -16.04 -33.26 5.07
CA ASN A 260 -17.16 -33.73 4.27
C ASN A 260 -16.64 -34.77 3.30
N LYS A 261 -17.19 -36.01 3.43
CA LYS A 261 -16.79 -37.16 2.59
C LYS A 261 -17.10 -36.95 1.09
N LYS A 262 -18.12 -36.15 0.76
CA LYS A 262 -18.55 -35.94 -0.64
C LYS A 262 -17.76 -34.82 -1.34
N THR A 263 -17.46 -33.72 -0.64
CA THR A 263 -16.82 -32.50 -1.23
C THR A 263 -15.35 -32.36 -0.86
N GLY A 264 -14.84 -33.18 0.09
CA GLY A 264 -13.47 -33.03 0.62
C GLY A 264 -13.24 -31.78 1.51
N GLY A 265 -14.22 -30.88 1.58
CA GLY A 265 -14.15 -29.66 2.38
C GLY A 265 -14.34 -29.90 3.88
N ILE A 266 -14.06 -28.87 4.71
CA ILE A 266 -14.23 -28.93 6.16
C ILE A 266 -15.71 -28.77 6.50
N ALA A 267 -16.30 -29.78 7.17
CA ALA A 267 -17.71 -29.77 7.57
C ALA A 267 -17.93 -29.17 8.96
N LYS A 268 -17.04 -29.45 9.91
CA LYS A 268 -17.13 -28.96 11.30
C LYS A 268 -15.74 -28.86 11.92
N VAL A 269 -15.52 -27.80 12.68
CA VAL A 269 -14.29 -27.58 13.46
C VAL A 269 -14.65 -27.56 14.94
N ASP A 270 -13.85 -28.23 15.76
CA ASP A 270 -13.96 -28.10 17.21
C ASP A 270 -13.28 -26.83 17.68
N ASN A 271 -14.08 -25.88 18.16
CA ASN A 271 -13.63 -24.59 18.65
C ASN A 271 -13.33 -24.56 20.16
N THR A 272 -13.48 -25.68 20.87
CA THR A 272 -13.37 -25.71 22.33
C THR A 272 -11.93 -25.71 22.81
N ASN A 273 -10.98 -26.15 21.99
CA ASN A 273 -9.57 -26.29 22.35
C ASN A 273 -8.66 -25.45 21.45
N GLY A 274 -8.16 -24.33 22.00
CA GLY A 274 -7.28 -23.38 21.33
C GLY A 274 -5.79 -23.57 21.60
N ALA A 275 -5.34 -24.70 22.12
CA ALA A 275 -3.95 -24.92 22.52
C ALA A 275 -2.93 -24.71 21.38
N LYS A 276 -3.34 -24.93 20.13
CA LYS A 276 -2.50 -24.73 18.94
C LYS A 276 -2.56 -23.31 18.37
N VAL A 277 -3.38 -22.41 18.90
CA VAL A 277 -3.54 -21.07 18.35
C VAL A 277 -2.28 -20.24 18.56
N GLU A 278 -1.67 -19.77 17.48
CA GLU A 278 -0.51 -18.88 17.49
C GLU A 278 -0.94 -17.41 17.39
N VAL A 279 -1.97 -17.13 16.59
CA VAL A 279 -2.50 -15.78 16.39
C VAL A 279 -4.03 -15.80 16.52
N MET A 280 -4.55 -15.07 17.49
CA MET A 280 -5.97 -14.78 17.66
C MET A 280 -6.26 -13.41 17.04
N ILE A 281 -7.12 -13.36 16.04
CA ILE A 281 -7.54 -12.11 15.38
C ILE A 281 -8.84 -11.66 16.00
N SER A 282 -8.84 -10.45 16.57
CA SER A 282 -9.96 -9.91 17.32
C SER A 282 -10.33 -8.50 16.86
N ASP A 283 -11.58 -8.15 16.97
CA ASP A 283 -12.02 -6.77 17.02
C ASP A 283 -11.99 -6.23 18.46
N VAL A 284 -12.23 -4.93 18.60
CA VAL A 284 -12.16 -4.25 19.92
C VAL A 284 -13.23 -4.79 20.87
N GLN A 285 -14.44 -5.08 20.37
CA GLN A 285 -15.56 -5.58 21.16
C GLN A 285 -15.31 -6.99 21.72
N SER A 286 -14.65 -7.84 20.92
CA SER A 286 -14.46 -9.26 21.25
C SER A 286 -13.18 -9.54 22.03
N TYR A 287 -12.33 -8.53 22.25
CA TYR A 287 -11.00 -8.72 22.84
C TYR A 287 -11.02 -9.46 24.18
N LEU A 288 -11.88 -9.07 25.11
CA LEU A 288 -11.90 -9.69 26.43
C LEU A 288 -12.24 -11.18 26.38
N TYR A 289 -13.14 -11.60 25.47
CA TYR A 289 -13.42 -13.02 25.21
C TYR A 289 -12.21 -13.72 24.61
N ALA A 290 -11.53 -13.08 23.64
CA ALA A 290 -10.32 -13.60 23.04
C ALA A 290 -9.20 -13.80 24.08
N MET A 291 -9.02 -12.82 24.99
CA MET A 291 -8.05 -12.87 26.08
C MET A 291 -8.34 -14.04 27.03
N GLN A 292 -9.60 -14.15 27.53
CA GLN A 292 -10.02 -15.22 28.42
C GLN A 292 -9.82 -16.59 27.76
N TYR A 293 -10.23 -16.74 26.51
CA TYR A 293 -10.06 -17.97 25.76
C TYR A 293 -8.58 -18.35 25.63
N MET A 294 -7.71 -17.43 25.22
CA MET A 294 -6.27 -17.70 25.05
C MET A 294 -5.59 -18.07 26.38
N MET A 295 -5.96 -17.41 27.48
CA MET A 295 -5.41 -17.67 28.82
C MET A 295 -5.76 -19.05 29.39
N ARG A 296 -6.79 -19.71 28.87
CA ARG A 296 -7.08 -21.12 29.25
C ARG A 296 -6.00 -22.09 28.77
N PHE A 297 -5.31 -21.77 27.70
CA PHE A 297 -4.37 -22.67 27.04
C PHE A 297 -2.91 -22.19 27.14
N GLN A 298 -2.70 -20.89 27.36
CA GLN A 298 -1.37 -20.27 27.36
C GLN A 298 -1.18 -19.40 28.60
N PRO A 299 0.02 -19.42 29.22
CA PRO A 299 0.32 -18.49 30.28
C PRO A 299 0.36 -17.05 29.76
N LYS A 300 -0.18 -16.11 30.54
CA LYS A 300 -0.34 -14.70 30.15
C LYS A 300 0.99 -14.03 29.76
N GLU A 301 2.11 -14.47 30.31
CA GLU A 301 3.47 -13.98 30.02
C GLU A 301 3.92 -14.35 28.60
N LYS A 302 3.34 -15.41 28.02
CA LYS A 302 3.58 -15.83 26.64
C LYS A 302 2.57 -15.24 25.65
N ILE A 303 1.57 -14.53 26.13
CA ILE A 303 0.60 -13.83 25.29
C ILE A 303 1.07 -12.38 25.11
N LEU A 304 0.87 -11.84 23.90
CA LEU A 304 1.12 -10.45 23.57
C LEU A 304 -0.12 -9.85 22.93
N LEU A 305 -0.62 -8.76 23.50
CA LEU A 305 -1.64 -7.93 22.88
C LEU A 305 -0.97 -7.01 21.86
N TYR A 306 -1.32 -7.18 20.59
CA TYR A 306 -0.92 -6.26 19.51
C TYR A 306 -2.15 -5.49 19.03
N TRP A 307 -2.26 -4.23 19.46
CA TRP A 307 -3.39 -3.38 19.10
C TRP A 307 -2.98 -2.44 17.98
N ASP A 308 -3.52 -2.69 16.77
CA ASP A 308 -3.24 -1.88 15.58
C ASP A 308 -4.26 -0.75 15.45
N GLU A 309 -3.76 0.47 15.26
CA GLU A 309 -4.49 1.72 15.19
C GLU A 309 -5.43 1.93 16.41
N PRO A 310 -4.91 1.99 17.64
CA PRO A 310 -5.70 2.14 18.86
C PRO A 310 -6.45 3.48 18.94
N THR A 311 -6.02 4.48 18.16
CA THR A 311 -6.60 5.83 18.12
C THR A 311 -7.83 5.95 17.21
N ILE A 312 -8.22 4.87 16.53
CA ILE A 312 -9.48 4.89 15.76
C ILE A 312 -10.64 5.26 16.70
N ALA A 313 -11.44 6.24 16.26
CA ALA A 313 -12.56 6.84 17.01
C ALA A 313 -12.16 7.79 18.17
N MET A 314 -10.87 8.12 18.35
CA MET A 314 -10.43 9.08 19.37
C MET A 314 -10.31 10.53 18.84
N ASP A 315 -10.69 10.77 17.62
CA ASP A 315 -10.78 12.11 17.02
C ASP A 315 -12.12 12.82 17.32
N VAL A 316 -13.06 12.13 17.95
CA VAL A 316 -14.40 12.65 18.34
C VAL A 316 -14.61 12.48 19.84
N GLU A 317 -15.32 13.46 20.45
CA GLU A 317 -15.55 13.47 21.91
C GLU A 317 -16.38 12.28 22.40
N GLU A 318 -17.33 11.82 21.62
CA GLU A 318 -18.22 10.71 21.94
C GLU A 318 -18.28 9.73 20.77
N HIS A 319 -18.03 8.46 21.05
CA HIS A 319 -18.13 7.38 20.08
C HIS A 319 -18.62 6.10 20.76
N PRO A 320 -19.43 5.25 20.08
CA PRO A 320 -19.92 4.00 20.65
C PRO A 320 -18.83 3.03 21.14
N LEU A 321 -17.64 3.10 20.56
CA LEU A 321 -16.49 2.27 20.98
C LEU A 321 -15.80 2.78 22.27
N HIS A 322 -16.00 4.02 22.70
CA HIS A 322 -15.30 4.57 23.88
C HIS A 322 -15.53 3.76 25.17
N PRO A 323 -16.77 3.39 25.54
CA PRO A 323 -16.99 2.54 26.72
C PRO A 323 -16.32 1.15 26.59
N ILE A 324 -16.30 0.61 25.38
CA ILE A 324 -15.70 -0.71 25.08
C ILE A 324 -14.18 -0.62 25.22
N ILE A 325 -13.56 0.42 24.66
CA ILE A 325 -12.12 0.68 24.75
C ILE A 325 -11.69 0.86 26.21
N ASN A 326 -12.44 1.65 26.98
CA ASN A 326 -12.15 1.86 28.40
C ASN A 326 -12.23 0.55 29.19
N LYS A 327 -13.27 -0.26 28.95
CA LYS A 327 -13.42 -1.57 29.58
C LYS A 327 -12.27 -2.52 29.19
N LEU A 328 -11.94 -2.55 27.88
CA LEU A 328 -10.83 -3.35 27.35
C LEU A 328 -9.53 -3.03 28.09
N TRP A 329 -9.20 -1.74 28.21
CA TRP A 329 -7.95 -1.33 28.85
C TRP A 329 -7.93 -1.66 30.32
N LYS A 330 -9.01 -1.38 31.05
CA LYS A 330 -9.12 -1.65 32.51
C LYS A 330 -9.10 -3.13 32.88
N GLU A 331 -9.71 -3.97 32.07
CA GLU A 331 -9.81 -5.42 32.34
C GLU A 331 -8.68 -6.23 31.68
N ASN A 332 -7.79 -5.57 30.92
CA ASN A 332 -6.65 -6.25 30.34
C ASN A 332 -5.65 -6.72 31.41
N VAL A 333 -5.36 -8.02 31.41
CA VAL A 333 -4.36 -8.64 32.33
C VAL A 333 -3.11 -9.15 31.60
N ILE A 334 -3.04 -8.95 30.26
CA ILE A 334 -1.88 -9.35 29.47
C ILE A 334 -0.74 -8.35 29.71
N PRO A 335 0.44 -8.83 30.17
CA PRO A 335 1.53 -7.95 30.59
C PRO A 335 2.36 -7.40 29.41
N ASN A 336 2.23 -7.99 28.22
CA ASN A 336 2.98 -7.58 27.03
C ASN A 336 2.02 -6.93 26.04
N VAL A 337 2.16 -5.62 25.87
CA VAL A 337 1.26 -4.81 25.01
C VAL A 337 2.07 -4.05 23.98
N VAL A 338 1.63 -4.09 22.73
CA VAL A 338 2.10 -3.23 21.64
C VAL A 338 0.94 -2.37 21.18
N LEU A 339 1.09 -1.05 21.26
CA LEU A 339 0.20 -0.09 20.60
C LEU A 339 0.86 0.36 19.31
N SER A 340 0.28 -0.04 18.20
CA SER A 340 0.84 0.19 16.84
C SER A 340 0.00 1.21 16.09
N SER A 341 0.61 2.32 15.66
CA SER A 341 -0.06 3.31 14.81
C SER A 341 0.94 4.06 13.93
N ALA A 342 0.42 4.77 12.93
CA ALA A 342 1.20 5.76 12.19
C ALA A 342 1.44 7.02 13.03
N THR A 343 0.52 7.33 13.92
CA THR A 343 0.55 8.47 14.85
C THR A 343 0.02 7.98 16.21
N LEU A 344 0.83 8.05 17.24
CA LEU A 344 0.37 7.92 18.61
C LEU A 344 0.47 9.28 19.30
N PRO A 345 -0.55 9.69 20.06
CA PRO A 345 -0.55 11.00 20.71
C PRO A 345 0.65 11.17 21.64
N ALA A 346 1.21 12.37 21.67
CA ALA A 346 2.26 12.73 22.62
C ALA A 346 1.63 12.99 23.98
N MET A 347 1.73 12.00 24.89
CA MET A 347 1.21 12.09 26.26
C MET A 347 2.09 11.30 27.23
N ASP A 348 1.85 11.44 28.52
CA ASP A 348 2.53 10.65 29.55
C ASP A 348 1.86 9.27 29.68
N TYR A 349 2.46 8.28 29.04
CA TYR A 349 2.01 6.89 29.14
C TYR A 349 2.37 6.21 30.47
N SER A 350 3.24 6.81 31.30
CA SER A 350 3.63 6.24 32.60
C SER A 350 2.47 6.24 33.58
N ALA A 351 1.51 7.15 33.43
CA ALA A 351 0.29 7.18 34.19
C ALA A 351 -0.68 6.03 33.90
N LEU A 352 -0.49 5.33 32.77
CA LEU A 352 -1.42 4.30 32.28
C LEU A 352 -0.99 2.87 32.61
N THR A 353 0.24 2.65 33.03
CA THR A 353 0.79 1.31 33.24
C THR A 353 1.95 1.30 34.22
N THR A 354 2.13 0.17 34.89
CA THR A 354 3.32 -0.13 35.72
C THR A 354 4.40 -0.90 34.94
N CYS A 355 4.14 -1.24 33.68
CA CYS A 355 5.09 -1.95 32.82
C CYS A 355 6.20 -1.03 32.35
N THR A 356 7.34 -1.62 31.94
CA THR A 356 8.40 -0.88 31.27
C THR A 356 7.91 -0.37 29.90
N ILE A 357 8.05 0.94 29.65
CA ILE A 357 7.61 1.58 28.43
C ILE A 357 8.78 1.69 27.45
N TYR A 358 8.57 1.20 26.23
CA TYR A 358 9.50 1.33 25.11
C TYR A 358 8.85 2.19 24.03
N LYS A 359 9.53 3.23 23.58
CA LYS A 359 9.08 4.09 22.47
C LYS A 359 9.92 3.77 21.24
N ILE A 360 9.28 3.17 20.23
CA ILE A 360 9.89 2.89 18.94
C ILE A 360 9.30 3.86 17.94
N GLN A 361 10.11 4.79 17.46
CA GLN A 361 9.70 5.80 16.51
C GLN A 361 10.67 5.84 15.35
N ASN A 362 10.16 5.67 14.13
CA ASN A 362 10.96 5.80 12.92
C ASN A 362 10.69 7.16 12.27
N GLY A 363 11.66 8.07 12.36
CA GLY A 363 11.60 9.40 11.76
C GLY A 363 12.18 9.49 10.34
N GLU A 364 12.72 8.38 9.78
CA GLU A 364 13.38 8.43 8.48
C GLU A 364 12.47 7.97 7.33
N SER A 365 12.40 8.76 6.27
CA SER A 365 11.73 8.38 5.03
C SER A 365 12.58 8.69 3.81
N ASN A 366 12.89 7.65 3.04
CA ASN A 366 13.54 7.76 1.73
C ASN A 366 12.57 8.12 0.60
N LYS A 367 11.29 8.38 0.91
CA LYS A 367 10.28 8.72 -0.08
C LYS A 367 10.10 10.24 -0.14
N THR A 368 9.76 10.73 -1.32
CA THR A 368 9.33 12.10 -1.54
C THR A 368 7.90 12.09 -2.05
N ILE A 369 7.05 12.86 -1.39
CA ILE A 369 5.65 13.08 -1.76
C ILE A 369 5.47 14.58 -1.92
N GLN A 370 5.07 15.01 -3.11
CA GLN A 370 4.88 16.43 -3.39
C GLN A 370 3.57 16.93 -2.78
N LEU A 371 3.64 17.99 -1.99
CA LEU A 371 2.46 18.75 -1.56
C LEU A 371 2.21 19.87 -2.55
N VAL A 372 0.98 19.99 -3.02
CA VAL A 372 0.59 20.96 -4.04
C VAL A 372 -0.62 21.74 -3.55
N ASN A 373 -0.59 23.05 -3.68
CA ASN A 373 -1.70 23.92 -3.33
C ASN A 373 -2.77 23.99 -4.45
N PRO A 374 -3.91 24.65 -4.23
CA PRO A 374 -4.94 24.80 -5.25
C PRO A 374 -4.48 25.47 -6.54
N ASN A 375 -3.36 26.20 -6.52
CA ASN A 375 -2.78 26.86 -7.68
C ASN A 375 -1.67 26.05 -8.36
N HIS A 376 -1.63 24.73 -8.11
CA HIS A 376 -0.62 23.79 -8.64
C HIS A 376 0.84 24.12 -8.26
N GLN A 377 1.05 24.86 -7.18
CA GLN A 377 2.38 25.19 -6.69
C GLN A 377 2.78 24.22 -5.58
N LEU A 378 4.06 23.88 -5.51
CA LEU A 378 4.61 23.10 -4.41
C LEU A 378 4.50 23.86 -3.10
N ILE A 379 4.10 23.14 -2.06
CA ILE A 379 4.07 23.63 -0.68
C ILE A 379 5.33 23.17 0.02
N LEU A 380 6.05 24.10 0.62
CA LEU A 380 7.28 23.85 1.36
C LEU A 380 7.22 24.53 2.72
N PRO A 381 7.89 24.00 3.75
CA PRO A 381 7.92 24.61 5.08
C PRO A 381 8.28 26.09 5.10
N HIS A 382 9.26 26.54 4.29
CA HIS A 382 9.64 27.96 4.21
C HIS A 382 8.64 28.85 3.45
N HIS A 383 7.54 28.29 2.93
CA HIS A 383 6.43 29.08 2.38
C HIS A 383 5.42 29.54 3.45
N LEU A 384 5.50 29.00 4.65
CA LEU A 384 4.70 29.45 5.79
C LEU A 384 5.15 30.82 6.28
N PRO A 385 4.32 31.55 7.04
CA PRO A 385 4.70 32.86 7.60
C PRO A 385 6.02 32.79 8.37
N TYR A 386 6.84 33.85 8.24
CA TYR A 386 8.17 33.88 8.86
C TYR A 386 8.13 33.64 10.37
N GLU A 387 7.11 34.17 11.03
CA GLU A 387 6.88 34.05 12.47
C GLU A 387 6.61 32.60 12.92
N GLU A 388 6.14 31.76 12.01
CA GLU A 388 5.90 30.34 12.27
C GLU A 388 7.14 29.45 12.04
N ILE A 389 8.16 29.94 11.31
CA ILE A 389 9.36 29.14 10.96
C ILE A 389 10.03 28.49 12.17
N PRO A 390 10.22 29.16 13.32
CA PRO A 390 10.82 28.52 14.50
C PRO A 390 10.00 27.33 15.01
N LYS A 391 8.66 27.44 14.98
CA LYS A 391 7.76 26.34 15.38
C LYS A 391 7.81 25.18 14.35
N VAL A 392 7.86 25.53 13.06
CA VAL A 392 8.01 24.56 11.97
C VAL A 392 9.31 23.77 12.11
N VAL A 393 10.42 24.43 12.38
CA VAL A 393 11.73 23.77 12.59
C VAL A 393 11.66 22.80 13.77
N ALA A 394 11.22 23.27 14.93
CA ALA A 394 11.10 22.43 16.11
C ALA A 394 10.17 21.23 15.88
N HIS A 395 9.08 21.42 15.14
CA HIS A 395 8.14 20.35 14.81
C HIS A 395 8.74 19.32 13.84
N LEU A 396 9.47 19.76 12.81
CA LEU A 396 10.13 18.86 11.86
C LEU A 396 11.32 18.11 12.48
N GLU A 397 12.02 18.70 13.45
CA GLU A 397 13.07 18.02 14.22
C GLU A 397 12.50 16.93 15.12
N ALA A 398 11.35 17.20 15.75
CA ALA A 398 10.64 16.22 16.58
C ALA A 398 9.95 15.10 15.74
N HIS A 399 9.52 15.43 14.53
CA HIS A 399 8.75 14.54 13.65
C HIS A 399 9.42 14.44 12.26
N GLY A 400 10.62 13.87 12.22
CA GLY A 400 11.41 13.75 10.98
C GLY A 400 10.74 12.95 9.86
N ASP A 401 9.71 12.14 10.16
CA ASP A 401 8.90 11.43 9.19
C ASP A 401 8.05 12.37 8.31
N LEU A 402 7.76 13.60 8.77
CA LEU A 402 7.07 14.62 7.96
C LEU A 402 7.92 15.12 6.80
N LEU A 403 9.24 14.95 6.87
CA LEU A 403 10.14 15.32 5.78
C LEU A 403 9.87 14.56 4.47
N LYS A 404 9.14 13.45 4.51
CA LYS A 404 8.68 12.79 3.27
C LYS A 404 7.77 13.68 2.42
N TYR A 405 7.08 14.65 3.03
CA TYR A 405 6.19 15.59 2.35
C TYR A 405 6.91 16.84 1.82
N VAL A 406 8.21 16.90 1.93
CA VAL A 406 9.04 18.02 1.42
C VAL A 406 9.72 17.58 0.12
N ASP A 407 9.45 18.28 -0.99
CA ASP A 407 9.98 17.93 -2.31
C ASP A 407 11.50 18.05 -2.36
N LEU A 408 12.19 16.99 -2.79
CA LEU A 408 13.65 16.94 -2.83
C LEU A 408 14.23 17.95 -3.83
N GLY A 409 13.60 18.10 -5.00
CA GLY A 409 14.09 19.03 -6.03
C GLY A 409 14.08 20.48 -5.54
N SER A 410 13.00 20.86 -4.85
CA SER A 410 12.86 22.19 -4.25
C SER A 410 13.85 22.40 -3.10
N VAL A 411 14.09 21.38 -2.28
CA VAL A 411 15.12 21.43 -1.23
C VAL A 411 16.49 21.66 -1.84
N VAL A 412 16.89 20.89 -2.84
CA VAL A 412 18.17 21.04 -3.54
C VAL A 412 18.32 22.45 -4.14
N ALA A 413 17.26 22.98 -4.74
CA ALA A 413 17.25 24.35 -5.24
C ALA A 413 17.45 25.39 -4.12
N PHE A 414 16.81 25.19 -2.96
CA PHE A 414 16.97 26.04 -1.78
C PHE A 414 18.40 26.00 -1.22
N LEU A 415 19.07 24.85 -1.25
CA LEU A 415 20.45 24.72 -0.77
C LEU A 415 21.47 25.58 -1.56
N LYS A 416 21.16 25.93 -2.81
CA LYS A 416 22.05 26.76 -3.69
C LYS A 416 23.49 26.24 -3.77
N GLY A 417 23.68 24.92 -3.74
CA GLY A 417 24.96 24.25 -3.78
C GLY A 417 25.70 24.17 -2.43
N ARG A 418 25.09 24.63 -1.34
CA ARG A 418 25.63 24.39 0.02
C ARG A 418 25.50 22.89 0.34
N THR A 419 26.55 22.29 0.86
CA THR A 419 26.57 20.88 1.26
C THR A 419 27.43 20.66 2.49
N PRO A 420 26.98 19.98 3.53
CA PRO A 420 27.80 19.57 4.67
C PRO A 420 28.46 18.19 4.43
N PHE A 421 28.12 17.50 3.33
CA PHE A 421 28.52 16.13 3.08
C PHE A 421 29.95 16.05 2.55
N THR A 422 30.69 15.06 3.03
CA THR A 422 32.08 14.79 2.63
C THR A 422 32.24 13.47 1.87
N LYS A 423 31.26 12.55 2.02
CA LYS A 423 31.26 11.22 1.42
C LYS A 423 29.94 10.90 0.75
N ALA A 424 29.96 10.12 -0.33
CA ALA A 424 28.76 9.63 -0.99
C ALA A 424 27.83 8.86 -0.03
N SER A 425 28.38 8.22 1.01
CA SER A 425 27.60 7.48 2.02
C SER A 425 26.69 8.38 2.86
N GLU A 426 27.04 9.63 3.03
CA GLU A 426 26.31 10.63 3.81
C GLU A 426 25.19 11.27 2.98
N LEU A 427 25.35 11.28 1.64
CA LEU A 427 24.38 11.88 0.73
C LEU A 427 23.17 10.98 0.58
N THR A 428 22.17 11.17 1.40
CA THR A 428 20.89 10.47 1.39
C THR A 428 19.72 11.46 1.40
N ILE A 429 18.55 11.03 0.93
CA ILE A 429 17.37 11.91 0.92
C ILE A 429 17.04 12.43 2.34
N PRO A 430 17.00 11.59 3.39
CA PRO A 430 16.79 12.10 4.75
C PRO A 430 17.84 13.10 5.19
N ALA A 431 19.12 12.83 4.94
CA ALA A 431 20.21 13.72 5.37
C ALA A 431 20.15 15.10 4.68
N ILE A 432 19.84 15.14 3.37
CA ILE A 432 19.65 16.39 2.63
C ILE A 432 18.48 17.19 3.20
N LYS A 433 17.36 16.54 3.49
CA LYS A 433 16.17 17.19 4.06
C LYS A 433 16.41 17.64 5.51
N GLN A 434 17.17 16.89 6.30
CA GLN A 434 17.56 17.30 7.64
C GLN A 434 18.48 18.54 7.61
N TYR A 435 19.44 18.57 6.68
CA TYR A 435 20.27 19.75 6.48
C TYR A 435 19.47 20.98 6.04
N TYR A 436 18.43 20.78 5.23
CA TYR A 436 17.49 21.85 4.90
C TYR A 436 16.80 22.41 6.15
N VAL A 437 16.35 21.58 7.09
CA VAL A 437 15.75 22.02 8.36
C VAL A 437 16.75 22.86 9.17
N THR A 438 18.02 22.43 9.24
CA THR A 438 19.08 23.21 9.90
C THR A 438 19.25 24.60 9.27
N LEU A 439 19.16 24.69 7.94
CA LEU A 439 19.25 26.00 7.26
C LEU A 439 18.00 26.86 7.48
N LEU A 440 16.82 26.25 7.61
CA LEU A 440 15.59 26.98 7.99
C LEU A 440 15.71 27.61 9.37
N ALA A 441 16.34 26.92 10.33
CA ALA A 441 16.57 27.47 11.69
C ALA A 441 17.39 28.74 11.70
N THR A 442 18.25 28.96 10.70
CA THR A 442 19.13 30.11 10.56
C THR A 442 18.67 31.12 9.51
N MET A 443 17.51 30.89 8.87
CA MET A 443 16.99 31.74 7.79
C MET A 443 16.63 33.14 8.30
N THR A 444 17.15 34.18 7.65
CA THR A 444 16.78 35.55 7.96
C THR A 444 15.45 35.96 7.30
N ARG A 445 14.86 37.05 7.82
CA ARG A 445 13.62 37.59 7.22
C ARG A 445 13.82 38.02 5.77
N GLU A 446 14.97 38.61 5.46
CA GLU A 446 15.31 39.04 4.10
C GLU A 446 15.42 37.84 3.14
N GLU A 447 16.05 36.75 3.57
CA GLU A 447 16.12 35.50 2.80
C GLU A 447 14.75 34.92 2.57
N TRP A 448 13.90 34.92 3.61
CA TRP A 448 12.53 34.47 3.51
C TRP A 448 11.71 35.28 2.50
N GLU A 449 11.77 36.61 2.56
CA GLU A 449 11.11 37.51 1.61
C GLU A 449 11.59 37.28 0.18
N ALA A 450 12.89 37.01 -0.01
CA ALA A 450 13.45 36.68 -1.32
C ALA A 450 12.91 35.38 -1.89
N GLU A 451 12.69 34.36 -1.05
CA GLU A 451 12.07 33.09 -1.48
C GLU A 451 10.57 33.29 -1.78
N GLN A 452 9.82 34.07 -0.99
CA GLN A 452 8.41 34.38 -1.27
C GLN A 452 8.22 35.10 -2.62
N LYS A 453 9.11 36.02 -2.98
CA LYS A 453 9.05 36.74 -4.28
C LYS A 453 9.21 35.83 -5.50
N LYS A 454 9.80 34.64 -5.34
CA LYS A 454 9.94 33.66 -6.43
C LYS A 454 8.64 32.89 -6.71
N ARG A 455 7.66 32.96 -5.81
CA ARG A 455 6.40 32.26 -5.98
C ARG A 455 5.55 32.98 -7.04
N ILE A 456 5.38 32.33 -8.17
CA ILE A 456 4.48 32.79 -9.23
C ILE A 456 3.09 32.25 -8.91
N VAL A 457 2.14 33.15 -8.60
CA VAL A 457 0.75 32.78 -8.39
C VAL A 457 0.06 32.64 -9.74
N VAL A 458 -0.20 31.40 -10.16
CA VAL A 458 -1.02 31.12 -11.34
C VAL A 458 -2.41 30.70 -10.82
N PRO A 459 -3.46 31.50 -11.02
CA PRO A 459 -4.81 31.06 -10.64
C PRO A 459 -5.18 29.80 -11.41
N SER A 460 -5.52 28.72 -10.73
CA SER A 460 -5.93 27.47 -11.35
C SER A 460 -7.15 26.90 -10.64
N THR A 461 -8.08 26.37 -11.42
CA THR A 461 -9.20 25.59 -10.94
C THR A 461 -8.91 24.13 -11.25
N ILE A 462 -8.72 23.30 -10.22
CA ILE A 462 -8.47 21.86 -10.42
C ILE A 462 -9.70 21.19 -11.01
N ARG A 463 -9.56 20.60 -12.19
CA ARG A 463 -10.62 19.91 -12.95
C ARG A 463 -10.21 18.47 -13.28
N PHE A 464 -9.80 17.72 -12.29
CA PHE A 464 -9.15 16.39 -12.41
C PHE A 464 -9.90 15.38 -13.29
N CYS A 465 -11.09 15.65 -13.77
CA CYS A 465 -11.82 14.84 -14.75
C CYS A 465 -11.92 15.50 -16.16
N SER A 466 -11.25 16.64 -16.38
CA SER A 466 -11.30 17.40 -17.64
C SER A 466 -9.91 17.89 -18.03
N GLU A 467 -9.78 19.17 -18.38
CA GLU A 467 -8.59 19.76 -18.99
C GLU A 467 -7.30 19.69 -18.16
N ASP A 468 -7.38 19.49 -16.85
CA ASP A 468 -6.22 19.33 -15.97
C ASP A 468 -6.01 17.90 -15.45
N ALA A 469 -6.83 16.95 -15.92
CA ALA A 469 -6.69 15.52 -15.53
C ALA A 469 -5.30 14.95 -15.84
N TRP A 470 -4.66 15.41 -16.90
CA TRP A 470 -3.31 15.02 -17.30
C TRP A 470 -2.23 15.30 -16.23
N THR A 471 -2.49 16.20 -15.29
CA THR A 471 -1.58 16.47 -14.17
C THR A 471 -1.52 15.33 -13.16
N CYS A 472 -2.46 14.37 -13.19
CA CYS A 472 -2.48 13.13 -12.40
C CYS A 472 -1.95 11.95 -13.23
N SER A 473 -0.79 12.13 -13.84
CA SER A 473 -0.24 11.26 -14.87
C SER A 473 0.33 9.92 -14.37
N HIS A 474 0.62 9.77 -13.06
CA HIS A 474 1.50 8.69 -12.59
C HIS A 474 0.78 7.51 -11.92
N GLY A 475 -0.55 7.49 -11.92
CA GLY A 475 -1.31 6.38 -11.36
C GLY A 475 -2.66 6.79 -10.78
N PRO A 476 -3.35 5.83 -10.14
CA PRO A 476 -4.68 6.06 -9.59
C PRO A 476 -4.67 7.14 -8.51
N SER A 477 -5.78 7.87 -8.45
CA SER A 477 -5.99 8.98 -7.51
C SER A 477 -7.08 8.64 -6.49
N ILE A 478 -6.99 9.19 -5.29
CA ILE A 478 -8.08 9.22 -4.31
C ILE A 478 -8.44 10.68 -4.00
N TYR A 479 -9.72 10.98 -3.98
CA TYR A 479 -10.26 12.25 -3.53
C TYR A 479 -11.05 12.03 -2.24
N ILE A 480 -10.61 12.65 -1.14
CA ILE A 480 -11.26 12.53 0.16
C ILE A 480 -12.01 13.82 0.46
N ALA A 481 -13.32 13.69 0.70
CA ALA A 481 -14.24 14.79 1.04
C ALA A 481 -15.35 14.29 1.96
N GLU A 482 -15.95 15.16 2.75
CA GLU A 482 -17.14 14.81 3.53
C GLU A 482 -18.36 14.63 2.61
N ASP A 483 -18.53 15.52 1.64
CA ASP A 483 -19.62 15.46 0.65
C ASP A 483 -19.14 14.91 -0.69
N VAL A 484 -19.06 13.58 -0.81
CA VAL A 484 -18.66 12.91 -2.07
C VAL A 484 -19.68 13.10 -3.17
N GLN A 485 -20.97 13.30 -2.88
CA GLN A 485 -22.01 13.52 -3.88
C GLN A 485 -21.82 14.85 -4.61
N LYS A 486 -21.42 15.88 -3.89
CA LYS A 486 -21.07 17.18 -4.49
C LYS A 486 -19.90 17.07 -5.44
N ILE A 487 -18.86 16.29 -5.07
CA ILE A 487 -17.71 16.06 -5.93
C ILE A 487 -18.08 15.21 -7.14
N ALA A 488 -18.89 14.16 -6.96
CA ALA A 488 -19.43 13.34 -8.04
C ALA A 488 -20.21 14.18 -9.07
N SER A 489 -21.11 15.03 -8.58
CA SER A 489 -21.88 15.97 -9.42
C SER A 489 -20.97 16.96 -10.15
N TYR A 490 -19.91 17.44 -9.50
CA TYR A 490 -18.90 18.30 -10.13
C TYR A 490 -18.18 17.60 -11.28
N CYS A 491 -17.75 16.35 -11.07
CA CYS A 491 -17.08 15.56 -12.13
C CYS A 491 -17.96 15.40 -13.37
N LEU A 492 -19.23 15.05 -13.19
CA LEU A 492 -20.19 14.90 -14.29
C LEU A 492 -20.44 16.21 -15.03
N LYS A 493 -20.66 17.30 -14.27
CA LYS A 493 -20.86 18.63 -14.87
C LYS A 493 -19.65 19.08 -15.69
N THR A 494 -18.44 18.83 -15.18
CA THR A 494 -17.20 19.21 -15.84
C THR A 494 -16.94 18.37 -17.10
N ALA A 495 -17.31 17.08 -17.08
CA ALA A 495 -17.19 16.19 -18.24
C ALA A 495 -18.09 16.61 -19.40
N ALA A 496 -19.16 17.36 -19.13
CA ALA A 496 -20.08 17.91 -20.12
C ALA A 496 -20.57 16.87 -21.15
N ILE A 497 -21.03 15.70 -20.63
CA ILE A 497 -21.55 14.62 -21.48
C ILE A 497 -22.91 15.06 -22.05
N PRO A 498 -23.14 14.98 -23.38
CA PRO A 498 -24.39 15.36 -24.01
C PRO A 498 -25.56 14.50 -23.52
N ALA A 499 -26.72 15.11 -23.29
CA ALA A 499 -27.93 14.39 -22.87
C ALA A 499 -28.38 13.35 -23.92
N SER A 500 -28.15 13.59 -25.21
CA SER A 500 -28.41 12.61 -26.27
C SER A 500 -27.61 11.34 -26.11
N LEU A 501 -26.34 11.45 -25.74
CA LEU A 501 -25.47 10.29 -25.48
C LEU A 501 -25.95 9.51 -24.26
N LEU A 502 -26.31 10.19 -23.17
CA LEU A 502 -26.86 9.53 -21.97
C LEU A 502 -28.18 8.79 -22.28
N GLN A 503 -29.03 9.38 -23.14
CA GLN A 503 -30.27 8.71 -23.58
C GLN A 503 -29.97 7.45 -24.43
N GLU A 504 -28.98 7.51 -25.27
CA GLU A 504 -28.56 6.35 -26.10
C GLU A 504 -28.02 5.22 -25.19
N LEU A 505 -27.13 5.55 -24.25
CA LEU A 505 -26.63 4.59 -23.25
C LEU A 505 -27.76 3.96 -22.44
N THR A 506 -28.78 4.75 -22.07
CA THR A 506 -29.94 4.24 -21.33
C THR A 506 -30.77 3.26 -22.20
N LYS A 507 -30.94 3.55 -23.48
CA LYS A 507 -31.61 2.61 -24.42
C LYS A 507 -30.84 1.30 -24.59
N GLN A 508 -29.51 1.38 -24.72
CA GLN A 508 -28.65 0.20 -24.81
C GLN A 508 -28.71 -0.63 -23.53
N LEU A 509 -28.74 0.03 -22.36
CA LEU A 509 -28.93 -0.63 -21.06
C LEU A 509 -30.24 -1.39 -20.98
N SER A 510 -31.36 -0.73 -21.32
CA SER A 510 -32.69 -1.35 -21.31
C SER A 510 -32.77 -2.54 -22.27
N TYR A 511 -32.12 -2.41 -23.43
CA TYR A 511 -32.02 -3.52 -24.39
C TYR A 511 -31.24 -4.72 -23.81
N ASN A 512 -30.03 -4.47 -23.28
CA ASN A 512 -29.22 -5.53 -22.65
C ASN A 512 -29.93 -6.19 -21.46
N GLN A 513 -30.68 -5.42 -20.66
CA GLN A 513 -31.47 -5.96 -19.56
C GLN A 513 -32.56 -6.91 -20.08
N SER A 514 -33.27 -6.52 -21.16
CA SER A 514 -34.28 -7.41 -21.76
C SER A 514 -33.69 -8.70 -22.33
N LEU A 515 -32.45 -8.62 -22.88
CA LEU A 515 -31.72 -9.82 -23.32
C LEU A 515 -31.31 -10.70 -22.14
N SER A 516 -30.81 -10.08 -21.05
CA SER A 516 -30.41 -10.83 -19.84
C SER A 516 -31.57 -11.58 -19.20
N GLU A 517 -32.78 -10.98 -19.17
CA GLU A 517 -33.99 -11.62 -18.70
C GLU A 517 -34.35 -12.83 -19.56
N LYS A 518 -34.26 -12.69 -20.89
CA LYS A 518 -34.52 -13.82 -21.83
C LYS A 518 -33.47 -14.93 -21.67
N MET A 519 -32.19 -14.57 -21.53
CA MET A 519 -31.14 -15.57 -21.32
C MET A 519 -31.32 -16.30 -19.99
N GLY A 520 -31.68 -15.59 -18.91
CA GLY A 520 -31.98 -16.22 -17.62
C GLY A 520 -33.18 -17.18 -17.66
N GLN A 521 -34.19 -16.89 -18.51
CA GLN A 521 -35.29 -17.81 -18.72
C GLN A 521 -34.83 -19.07 -19.48
N LEU A 522 -34.07 -18.89 -20.56
CA LEU A 522 -33.53 -20.02 -21.34
C LEU A 522 -32.53 -20.88 -20.55
N GLU A 523 -31.76 -20.29 -19.64
CA GLU A 523 -30.88 -21.03 -18.73
C GLU A 523 -31.65 -21.89 -17.75
N LYS A 524 -32.78 -21.39 -17.21
CA LYS A 524 -33.70 -22.20 -16.38
C LYS A 524 -34.31 -23.35 -17.18
N ASP A 525 -34.79 -23.06 -18.39
CA ASP A 525 -35.36 -24.09 -19.28
C ASP A 525 -34.31 -25.17 -19.62
N LEU A 526 -33.04 -24.77 -19.77
CA LEU A 526 -31.89 -25.67 -19.98
C LEU A 526 -31.64 -26.57 -18.75
N GLU A 527 -31.64 -25.96 -17.54
CA GLU A 527 -31.47 -26.70 -16.29
C GLU A 527 -32.59 -27.71 -16.04
N ASP A 528 -33.82 -27.31 -16.33
CA ASP A 528 -34.97 -28.18 -16.16
C ASP A 528 -34.97 -29.31 -17.19
N SER A 529 -34.65 -29.05 -18.45
CA SER A 529 -34.48 -30.07 -19.50
C SER A 529 -33.32 -31.05 -19.17
N ASN A 530 -32.26 -30.59 -18.52
CA ASN A 530 -31.16 -31.46 -18.08
C ASN A 530 -31.55 -32.33 -16.87
N LYS A 531 -32.39 -31.84 -15.93
CA LYS A 531 -32.90 -32.62 -14.80
C LYS A 531 -33.85 -33.75 -15.25
N ASP A 532 -34.62 -33.50 -16.27
CA ASP A 532 -35.51 -34.53 -16.84
C ASP A 532 -34.72 -35.56 -17.65
N SER A 533 -33.69 -35.17 -18.37
CA SER A 533 -32.81 -36.10 -19.09
C SER A 533 -31.98 -37.00 -18.16
N ASP A 534 -31.64 -36.57 -16.96
CA ASP A 534 -30.94 -37.39 -15.94
C ASP A 534 -31.88 -38.44 -15.29
N LYS A 535 -33.21 -38.26 -15.34
CA LYS A 535 -34.19 -39.27 -14.93
C LYS A 535 -34.37 -40.35 -15.98
N GLU A 536 -34.20 -40.04 -17.27
CA GLU A 536 -34.32 -40.99 -18.39
C GLU A 536 -33.03 -41.74 -18.73
N LYS A 537 -31.85 -41.22 -18.33
CA LYS A 537 -30.49 -41.78 -18.60
C LYS A 537 -30.14 -43.04 -17.82
N LYS A 538 -31.08 -43.98 -17.62
CA LYS A 538 -30.69 -45.35 -17.28
C LYS A 538 -30.48 -46.24 -18.50
N MET A 539 -30.65 -45.77 -19.72
CA MET A 539 -30.37 -46.54 -20.94
C MET A 539 -30.01 -45.61 -22.12
N THR A 540 -28.85 -45.84 -22.67
CA THR A 540 -28.35 -45.55 -24.04
C THR A 540 -28.09 -44.10 -24.49
N ASP A 541 -26.85 -43.95 -24.99
CA ASP A 541 -26.29 -42.98 -25.95
C ASP A 541 -26.14 -41.49 -25.61
N ASN A 542 -24.90 -41.06 -25.71
CA ASN A 542 -24.33 -39.68 -25.54
C ASN A 542 -24.84 -38.65 -26.57
N ARG A 543 -26.14 -38.60 -26.94
CA ARG A 543 -26.68 -37.57 -27.83
C ARG A 543 -27.44 -36.51 -27.06
N VAL A 544 -26.87 -35.28 -27.03
CA VAL A 544 -27.54 -34.07 -26.54
C VAL A 544 -28.88 -33.93 -27.29
N SER A 545 -30.00 -33.72 -26.58
CA SER A 545 -31.32 -33.63 -27.21
C SER A 545 -31.38 -32.45 -28.21
N PRO A 546 -32.13 -32.55 -29.27
CA PRO A 546 -32.28 -31.46 -30.26
C PRO A 546 -32.80 -30.17 -29.64
N GLU A 547 -33.57 -30.23 -28.57
CA GLU A 547 -34.12 -29.11 -27.82
C GLU A 547 -33.00 -28.37 -27.05
N VAL A 548 -32.13 -29.10 -26.33
CA VAL A 548 -30.99 -28.58 -25.63
C VAL A 548 -30.03 -27.86 -26.58
N LYS A 549 -29.81 -28.41 -27.79
CA LYS A 549 -29.00 -27.76 -28.82
C LYS A 549 -29.62 -26.45 -29.30
N LYS A 550 -30.92 -26.38 -29.53
CA LYS A 550 -31.64 -25.18 -29.92
C LYS A 550 -31.52 -24.09 -28.86
N ILE A 551 -31.71 -24.42 -27.58
CA ILE A 551 -31.57 -23.47 -26.47
C ILE A 551 -30.13 -22.96 -26.39
N GLN A 552 -29.15 -23.84 -26.54
CA GLN A 552 -27.72 -23.42 -26.55
C GLN A 552 -27.37 -22.52 -27.72
N GLU A 553 -27.89 -22.77 -28.93
CA GLU A 553 -27.71 -21.93 -30.11
C GLU A 553 -28.38 -20.56 -29.92
N GLU A 554 -29.56 -20.53 -29.32
CA GLU A 554 -30.30 -19.30 -29.04
C GLU A 554 -29.59 -18.48 -27.96
N LEU A 555 -29.08 -19.10 -26.88
CA LEU A 555 -28.26 -18.46 -25.86
C LEU A 555 -27.00 -17.83 -26.50
N LYS A 556 -26.30 -18.55 -27.37
CA LYS A 556 -25.14 -18.02 -28.09
C LYS A 556 -25.51 -16.81 -28.97
N ARG A 557 -26.64 -16.85 -29.67
CA ARG A 557 -27.11 -15.70 -30.48
C ARG A 557 -27.40 -14.48 -29.60
N LEU A 558 -28.09 -14.68 -28.48
CA LEU A 558 -28.40 -13.60 -27.55
C LEU A 558 -27.14 -13.03 -26.93
N GLN A 559 -26.14 -13.85 -26.56
CA GLN A 559 -24.85 -13.40 -26.04
C GLN A 559 -24.10 -12.51 -27.04
N VAL A 560 -24.12 -12.83 -28.34
CA VAL A 560 -23.50 -12.01 -29.39
C VAL A 560 -24.27 -10.69 -29.62
N SER A 561 -25.57 -10.67 -29.29
CA SER A 561 -26.42 -9.48 -29.46
C SER A 561 -26.31 -8.48 -28.30
N VAL A 562 -25.59 -8.80 -27.25
CA VAL A 562 -25.36 -7.88 -26.11
C VAL A 562 -24.45 -6.74 -26.56
N HIS A 563 -24.94 -5.50 -26.43
CA HIS A 563 -24.15 -4.32 -26.72
C HIS A 563 -23.12 -4.07 -25.61
N THR A 564 -21.88 -3.83 -26.00
CA THR A 564 -20.87 -3.32 -25.07
C THR A 564 -21.19 -1.87 -24.72
N ILE A 565 -21.49 -1.62 -23.45
CA ILE A 565 -21.85 -0.28 -22.98
C ILE A 565 -20.57 0.39 -22.47
N ALA A 566 -20.13 1.43 -23.16
CA ALA A 566 -18.98 2.24 -22.81
C ALA A 566 -19.19 3.69 -23.22
N LEU A 567 -18.60 4.61 -22.48
CA LEU A 567 -18.52 6.01 -22.91
C LEU A 567 -17.49 6.13 -24.05
N PRO A 568 -17.72 7.04 -25.01
CA PRO A 568 -16.68 7.41 -25.97
C PRO A 568 -15.44 7.92 -25.25
N ASN A 569 -14.26 7.57 -25.75
CA ASN A 569 -12.97 7.88 -25.14
C ASN A 569 -12.77 9.38 -24.84
N GLY A 570 -13.37 10.27 -25.64
CA GLY A 570 -13.28 11.72 -25.38
C GLY A 570 -13.90 12.20 -24.05
N TYR A 571 -14.65 11.33 -23.35
CA TYR A 571 -15.21 11.60 -22.00
C TYR A 571 -14.50 10.82 -20.90
N VAL A 572 -13.58 9.92 -21.23
CA VAL A 572 -12.81 9.15 -20.24
C VAL A 572 -11.48 9.86 -19.99
N PRO A 573 -11.20 10.29 -18.75
CA PRO A 573 -10.00 11.08 -18.44
C PRO A 573 -8.70 10.45 -18.92
N ASN A 574 -7.84 11.26 -19.52
CA ASN A 574 -6.50 10.91 -19.99
C ASN A 574 -6.42 9.88 -21.12
N THR A 575 -7.51 9.49 -21.74
CA THR A 575 -7.46 8.78 -23.01
C THR A 575 -6.94 9.71 -24.13
N TYR A 576 -6.48 9.15 -25.23
CA TYR A 576 -5.97 9.92 -26.35
C TYR A 576 -6.98 10.99 -26.86
N ASP A 577 -8.24 10.59 -27.05
CA ASP A 577 -9.30 11.49 -27.54
C ASP A 577 -9.64 12.61 -26.54
N HIS A 578 -9.57 12.27 -25.21
CA HIS A 578 -9.77 13.26 -24.16
C HIS A 578 -8.63 14.30 -24.14
N LEU A 579 -7.36 13.86 -24.22
CA LEU A 579 -6.20 14.74 -24.25
C LEU A 579 -6.20 15.63 -25.54
N LEU A 580 -6.62 15.08 -26.67
CA LEU A 580 -6.80 15.82 -27.92
C LEU A 580 -7.87 16.90 -27.75
N ARG A 581 -9.02 16.57 -27.19
CA ARG A 581 -10.13 17.48 -26.94
C ARG A 581 -9.73 18.70 -26.11
N TYR A 582 -8.86 18.54 -25.15
CA TYR A 582 -8.38 19.61 -24.26
C TYR A 582 -7.03 20.21 -24.68
N GLY A 583 -6.48 19.83 -25.84
CA GLY A 583 -5.26 20.41 -26.39
C GLY A 583 -3.99 20.20 -25.59
N VAL A 584 -3.87 19.08 -24.86
CA VAL A 584 -2.76 18.78 -23.94
C VAL A 584 -1.90 17.58 -24.36
N LEU A 585 -2.08 17.03 -25.57
CA LEU A 585 -1.34 15.87 -26.07
C LEU A 585 0.19 16.06 -26.01
N ASP A 586 0.67 17.25 -26.42
CA ASP A 586 2.11 17.54 -26.40
C ASP A 586 2.72 17.60 -25.00
N LYS A 587 1.89 17.83 -23.98
CA LYS A 587 2.31 17.97 -22.61
C LYS A 587 2.40 16.65 -21.87
N GLN A 588 1.57 15.64 -22.25
CA GLN A 588 1.47 14.41 -21.50
C GLN A 588 0.89 13.24 -22.30
N ALA A 589 1.72 12.61 -23.11
CA ALA A 589 1.33 11.44 -23.90
C ALA A 589 1.10 10.16 -23.04
N MET A 590 1.60 10.12 -21.81
CA MET A 590 1.63 8.94 -20.94
C MET A 590 0.83 9.15 -19.64
N ALA A 591 -0.18 10.02 -19.64
CA ALA A 591 -1.02 10.25 -18.48
C ALA A 591 -1.82 8.97 -18.12
N PHE A 592 -1.93 8.69 -16.83
CA PHE A 592 -2.67 7.54 -16.34
C PHE A 592 -4.16 7.67 -16.67
N THR A 593 -4.74 6.64 -17.25
CA THR A 593 -6.18 6.53 -17.53
C THR A 593 -6.75 5.26 -16.89
N SER A 594 -8.07 5.16 -16.84
CA SER A 594 -8.75 3.97 -16.34
C SER A 594 -8.70 2.81 -17.33
N ASP A 595 -8.73 1.58 -16.78
CA ASP A 595 -8.89 0.32 -17.53
C ASP A 595 -9.86 -0.59 -16.77
N VAL A 596 -11.05 -0.06 -16.45
CA VAL A 596 -12.08 -0.80 -15.70
C VAL A 596 -12.59 -1.97 -16.53
N ASP A 597 -12.65 -3.16 -15.94
CA ASP A 597 -13.14 -4.37 -16.61
C ASP A 597 -14.57 -4.20 -17.11
N ALA A 598 -14.82 -4.44 -18.41
CA ALA A 598 -16.14 -4.34 -19.03
C ALA A 598 -17.19 -5.17 -18.28
N SER A 599 -16.84 -6.38 -17.85
CA SER A 599 -17.71 -7.24 -17.02
C SER A 599 -18.08 -6.63 -15.68
N THR A 600 -17.21 -5.77 -15.10
CA THR A 600 -17.51 -5.03 -13.87
C THR A 600 -18.51 -3.92 -14.15
N ILE A 601 -18.32 -3.19 -15.25
CA ILE A 601 -19.27 -2.15 -15.68
C ILE A 601 -20.65 -2.76 -15.89
N GLU A 602 -20.76 -3.86 -16.62
CA GLU A 602 -22.03 -4.57 -16.85
C GLU A 602 -22.73 -4.96 -15.56
N LYS A 603 -22.00 -5.57 -14.61
CA LYS A 603 -22.55 -5.94 -13.29
C LYS A 603 -23.04 -4.74 -12.50
N VAL A 604 -22.31 -3.62 -12.54
CA VAL A 604 -22.70 -2.39 -11.83
C VAL A 604 -23.91 -1.72 -12.50
N LEU A 605 -24.00 -1.77 -13.81
CA LEU A 605 -25.15 -1.23 -14.54
C LEU A 605 -26.48 -1.92 -14.16
N THR A 606 -26.43 -3.19 -13.78
CA THR A 606 -27.60 -3.94 -13.30
C THR A 606 -27.89 -3.75 -11.79
N THR A 607 -27.00 -3.08 -11.06
CA THR A 607 -27.17 -2.81 -9.62
C THR A 607 -28.10 -1.60 -9.43
N ASP A 608 -28.95 -1.63 -8.39
CA ASP A 608 -29.80 -0.51 -8.01
C ASP A 608 -28.96 0.56 -7.26
N ILE A 609 -28.41 1.50 -8.02
CA ILE A 609 -27.64 2.65 -7.57
C ILE A 609 -27.98 3.88 -8.39
N ASP A 610 -27.59 5.05 -7.90
CA ASP A 610 -27.74 6.30 -8.61
C ASP A 610 -27.15 6.24 -10.03
N ALA A 611 -27.91 6.69 -11.01
CA ALA A 611 -27.49 6.68 -12.43
C ALA A 611 -26.20 7.48 -12.66
N SER A 612 -25.95 8.51 -11.88
CA SER A 612 -24.71 9.31 -11.93
C SER A 612 -23.47 8.47 -11.60
N TRP A 613 -23.55 7.55 -10.62
CA TRP A 613 -22.44 6.68 -10.27
C TRP A 613 -22.14 5.63 -11.33
N LYS A 614 -23.17 5.19 -12.07
CA LYS A 614 -22.98 4.30 -13.23
C LYS A 614 -22.16 4.99 -14.33
N VAL A 615 -22.50 6.25 -14.63
CA VAL A 615 -21.77 7.06 -15.60
C VAL A 615 -20.34 7.34 -15.11
N LEU A 616 -20.16 7.71 -13.86
CA LEU A 616 -18.85 7.92 -13.24
C LEU A 616 -17.95 6.68 -13.37
N LEU A 617 -18.50 5.48 -13.13
CA LEU A 617 -17.72 4.25 -13.24
C LEU A 617 -17.25 4.04 -14.69
N MET A 618 -18.06 4.34 -15.69
CA MET A 618 -17.63 4.30 -17.09
C MET A 618 -16.54 5.31 -17.42
N MET A 619 -16.44 6.40 -16.66
CA MET A 619 -15.32 7.36 -16.73
C MET A 619 -14.09 6.88 -15.95
N GLY A 620 -14.15 5.74 -15.27
CA GLY A 620 -13.10 5.25 -14.36
C GLY A 620 -13.10 5.91 -12.98
N ILE A 621 -14.25 6.47 -12.57
CA ILE A 621 -14.41 7.15 -11.27
C ILE A 621 -15.29 6.29 -10.37
N GLY A 622 -14.73 5.77 -9.27
CA GLY A 622 -15.45 5.02 -8.24
C GLY A 622 -15.90 5.90 -7.08
N VAL A 623 -16.97 5.52 -6.39
CA VAL A 623 -17.47 6.22 -5.20
C VAL A 623 -17.46 5.29 -4.01
N PHE A 624 -16.74 5.65 -2.94
CA PHE A 624 -16.72 4.98 -1.66
C PHE A 624 -17.53 5.80 -0.65
N SER A 625 -18.73 5.32 -0.35
CA SER A 625 -19.64 5.93 0.60
C SER A 625 -20.34 4.85 1.44
N ALA A 626 -20.69 5.18 2.67
CA ALA A 626 -21.51 4.32 3.53
C ALA A 626 -22.90 4.00 2.93
N GLU A 627 -23.40 4.90 2.08
CA GLU A 627 -24.70 4.75 1.39
C GLU A 627 -24.62 3.80 0.19
N ALA A 628 -23.40 3.43 -0.26
CA ALA A 628 -23.23 2.58 -1.43
C ALA A 628 -23.62 1.12 -1.13
N PRO A 629 -24.39 0.45 -2.01
CA PRO A 629 -24.73 -0.96 -1.85
C PRO A 629 -23.47 -1.85 -1.73
N PRO A 630 -23.50 -2.87 -0.85
CA PRO A 630 -22.33 -3.74 -0.62
C PRO A 630 -21.76 -4.34 -1.90
N ARG A 631 -22.62 -4.80 -2.80
CA ARG A 631 -22.22 -5.39 -4.09
C ARG A 631 -21.47 -4.41 -5.00
N TYR A 632 -21.91 -3.15 -5.07
CA TYR A 632 -21.21 -2.11 -5.79
C TYR A 632 -19.81 -1.88 -5.18
N MET A 633 -19.77 -1.76 -3.84
CA MET A 633 -18.52 -1.53 -3.13
C MET A 633 -17.49 -2.66 -3.37
N GLU A 634 -17.93 -3.91 -3.39
CA GLU A 634 -17.03 -5.05 -3.68
C GLU A 634 -16.45 -4.98 -5.09
N LEU A 635 -17.29 -4.72 -6.09
CA LEU A 635 -16.86 -4.62 -7.49
C LEU A 635 -15.87 -3.46 -7.70
N VAL A 636 -16.14 -2.29 -7.12
CA VAL A 636 -15.25 -1.14 -7.24
C VAL A 636 -13.94 -1.38 -6.46
N LYS A 637 -13.98 -1.96 -5.26
CA LYS A 637 -12.78 -2.33 -4.49
C LYS A 637 -11.87 -3.28 -5.27
N GLU A 638 -12.44 -4.24 -5.98
CA GLU A 638 -11.66 -5.15 -6.84
C GLU A 638 -10.90 -4.38 -7.93
N GLN A 639 -11.54 -3.42 -8.60
CA GLN A 639 -10.91 -2.59 -9.64
C GLN A 639 -9.83 -1.66 -9.04
N VAL A 640 -10.06 -1.13 -7.85
CA VAL A 640 -9.07 -0.32 -7.13
C VAL A 640 -7.83 -1.14 -6.76
N MET A 641 -8.02 -2.36 -6.27
CA MET A 641 -6.91 -3.28 -5.96
C MET A 641 -6.08 -3.63 -7.20
N LYS A 642 -6.72 -3.76 -8.36
CA LYS A 642 -6.08 -3.97 -9.65
C LYS A 642 -5.46 -2.69 -10.25
N GLN A 643 -5.60 -1.54 -9.59
CA GLN A 643 -5.15 -0.22 -10.07
C GLN A 643 -5.77 0.20 -11.43
N LYS A 644 -7.00 -0.18 -11.68
CA LYS A 644 -7.73 0.09 -12.93
C LYS A 644 -8.62 1.34 -12.89
N MET A 645 -8.80 1.94 -11.70
CA MET A 645 -9.59 3.16 -11.53
C MET A 645 -8.73 4.40 -11.72
N TYR A 646 -9.26 5.40 -12.42
CA TYR A 646 -8.61 6.71 -12.53
C TYR A 646 -8.65 7.47 -11.21
N VAL A 647 -9.83 7.59 -10.61
CA VAL A 647 -10.01 8.24 -9.31
C VAL A 647 -11.07 7.52 -8.47
N VAL A 648 -10.87 7.54 -7.15
CA VAL A 648 -11.85 7.09 -6.16
C VAL A 648 -12.27 8.29 -5.32
N LEU A 649 -13.55 8.61 -5.30
CA LEU A 649 -14.14 9.58 -4.39
C LEU A 649 -14.50 8.87 -3.08
N ALA A 650 -13.99 9.32 -1.94
CA ALA A 650 -14.17 8.62 -0.67
C ALA A 650 -14.50 9.60 0.46
N THR A 651 -15.35 9.17 1.39
CA THR A 651 -15.59 9.89 2.65
C THR A 651 -14.44 9.67 3.64
N SER A 652 -14.40 10.45 4.71
CA SER A 652 -13.42 10.35 5.79
C SER A 652 -13.35 8.97 6.45
N ASP A 653 -14.41 8.18 6.40
CA ASP A 653 -14.47 6.81 6.93
C ASP A 653 -13.46 5.86 6.26
N TYR A 654 -13.06 6.16 5.02
CA TYR A 654 -12.09 5.36 4.27
C TYR A 654 -10.63 5.78 4.48
N ILE A 655 -10.37 6.70 5.41
CA ILE A 655 -9.02 7.09 5.82
C ILE A 655 -8.32 5.91 6.53
N TYR A 656 -9.06 5.09 7.28
CA TYR A 656 -8.48 4.01 8.07
C TYR A 656 -8.39 2.68 7.29
N GLY A 657 -7.31 1.95 7.50
CA GLY A 657 -7.18 0.52 7.24
C GLY A 657 -7.17 0.04 5.78
N THR A 658 -7.30 0.90 4.77
CA THR A 658 -7.27 0.47 3.38
C THR A 658 -5.84 0.27 2.89
N ASN A 659 -5.56 -0.84 2.21
CA ASN A 659 -4.23 -1.14 1.65
C ASN A 659 -4.14 -0.86 0.14
N TYR A 660 -4.94 0.07 -0.36
CA TYR A 660 -4.91 0.46 -1.76
C TYR A 660 -3.70 1.34 -2.06
N GLN A 661 -3.18 1.24 -3.28
CA GLN A 661 -2.05 2.02 -3.74
C GLN A 661 -2.54 3.17 -4.62
N PHE A 662 -2.35 4.39 -4.13
CA PHE A 662 -2.66 5.59 -4.89
C PHE A 662 -1.39 6.40 -5.15
N ALA A 663 -1.29 6.97 -6.34
CA ALA A 663 -0.22 7.90 -6.71
C ALA A 663 -0.55 9.32 -6.27
N ASN A 664 -1.83 9.69 -6.31
CA ASN A 664 -2.28 11.04 -6.00
C ASN A 664 -3.40 11.03 -4.97
N LEU A 665 -3.42 12.06 -4.11
CA LEU A 665 -4.50 12.31 -3.16
C LEU A 665 -4.97 13.75 -3.32
N TYR A 666 -6.29 13.93 -3.43
CA TYR A 666 -6.94 15.23 -3.28
C TYR A 666 -7.62 15.30 -1.93
N LEU A 667 -7.40 16.37 -1.20
CA LEU A 667 -8.06 16.64 0.08
C LEU A 667 -9.06 17.79 -0.08
N GLY A 668 -10.33 17.49 0.15
CA GLY A 668 -11.44 18.43 -0.01
C GLY A 668 -11.38 19.61 0.95
N LYS A 669 -11.99 20.74 0.56
CA LYS A 669 -12.09 21.95 1.41
C LYS A 669 -13.00 21.78 2.62
N ASP A 670 -13.94 20.83 2.54
CA ASP A 670 -14.93 20.51 3.57
C ASP A 670 -14.38 19.66 4.70
N MET A 671 -13.16 19.13 4.52
CA MET A 671 -12.49 18.31 5.52
C MET A 671 -12.04 19.16 6.72
N ARG A 672 -12.29 18.65 7.92
CA ARG A 672 -11.77 19.18 9.19
C ARG A 672 -11.03 18.06 9.91
N LEU A 673 -9.71 18.07 9.85
CA LEU A 673 -8.88 16.98 10.34
C LEU A 673 -7.96 17.48 11.46
N SER A 674 -7.84 16.70 12.53
CA SER A 674 -6.72 16.83 13.46
C SER A 674 -5.40 16.58 12.72
N GLN A 675 -4.28 17.00 13.28
CA GLN A 675 -2.96 16.76 12.68
C GLN A 675 -2.70 15.27 12.49
N GLU A 676 -3.03 14.45 13.48
CA GLU A 676 -2.86 13.00 13.45
C GLU A 676 -3.70 12.36 12.32
N LYS A 677 -4.97 12.74 12.22
CA LYS A 677 -5.87 12.26 11.17
C LYS A 677 -5.43 12.74 9.78
N LEU A 678 -4.91 13.97 9.68
CA LEU A 678 -4.32 14.48 8.45
C LEU A 678 -3.11 13.61 8.03
N ILE A 679 -2.15 13.35 8.91
CA ILE A 679 -0.99 12.50 8.63
C ILE A 679 -1.40 11.09 8.21
N GLN A 680 -2.39 10.50 8.85
CA GLN A 680 -2.96 9.20 8.48
C GLN A 680 -3.60 9.22 7.07
N THR A 681 -4.34 10.30 6.77
CA THR A 681 -4.94 10.53 5.45
C THR A 681 -3.87 10.64 4.37
N LEU A 682 -2.86 11.48 4.59
CA LEU A 682 -1.75 11.65 3.66
C LEU A 682 -0.96 10.35 3.45
N GLY A 683 -0.95 9.47 4.43
CA GLY A 683 -0.33 8.14 4.36
C GLY A 683 -1.05 7.15 3.41
N ARG A 684 -2.12 7.54 2.74
CA ARG A 684 -2.75 6.73 1.67
C ARG A 684 -1.97 6.76 0.37
N VAL A 685 -1.11 7.76 0.21
CA VAL A 685 -0.18 7.91 -0.92
C VAL A 685 1.22 7.44 -0.53
N GLY A 686 2.03 7.07 -1.50
CA GLY A 686 3.41 6.63 -1.26
C GLY A 686 3.54 5.14 -0.92
N ARG A 687 2.49 4.34 -1.19
CA ARG A 687 2.48 2.89 -0.98
C ARG A 687 2.74 2.17 -2.30
N GLY A 688 3.89 1.75 -2.60
CA GLY A 688 4.18 1.03 -3.85
C GLY A 688 5.45 1.51 -4.51
N LYS A 689 5.59 1.21 -5.81
CA LYS A 689 6.77 1.54 -6.62
C LYS A 689 6.53 2.70 -7.59
N GLN A 690 5.33 3.29 -7.59
CA GLN A 690 4.99 4.42 -8.45
C GLN A 690 5.75 5.67 -7.99
N VAL A 691 6.24 6.45 -8.90
CA VAL A 691 6.93 7.72 -8.65
C VAL A 691 6.65 8.64 -9.84
N PRO A 692 6.33 9.90 -9.64
CA PRO A 692 6.19 10.66 -8.40
C PRO A 692 4.83 10.47 -7.70
N TYR A 693 4.79 10.80 -6.40
CA TYR A 693 3.58 10.86 -5.61
C TYR A 693 3.18 12.31 -5.36
N SER A 694 1.87 12.62 -5.37
CA SER A 694 1.39 13.97 -5.09
C SER A 694 0.19 13.99 -4.13
N ILE A 695 0.16 15.00 -3.29
CA ILE A 695 -0.98 15.35 -2.44
C ILE A 695 -1.41 16.76 -2.80
N ARG A 696 -2.68 16.93 -3.11
CA ARG A 696 -3.25 18.18 -3.59
C ARG A 696 -4.25 18.71 -2.58
N PHE A 697 -3.84 19.72 -1.86
CA PHE A 697 -4.73 20.42 -0.93
C PHE A 697 -5.69 21.31 -1.71
N ARG A 698 -6.96 21.31 -1.28
CA ARG A 698 -7.96 22.25 -1.76
C ARG A 698 -8.08 23.47 -0.84
N ASP A 699 -7.31 23.48 0.28
CA ASP A 699 -7.20 24.58 1.23
C ASP A 699 -5.75 24.67 1.72
N ASP A 700 -5.17 25.88 1.68
CA ASP A 700 -3.79 26.11 2.11
C ASP A 700 -3.61 25.94 3.63
N ALA A 701 -4.68 26.02 4.42
CA ALA A 701 -4.65 25.82 5.86
C ALA A 701 -4.09 24.46 6.28
N PHE A 702 -4.26 23.42 5.45
CA PHE A 702 -3.71 22.09 5.75
C PHE A 702 -2.18 22.08 5.85
N ALA A 703 -1.49 22.96 5.13
CA ALA A 703 -0.04 23.08 5.22
C ALA A 703 0.40 23.54 6.62
N THR A 704 -0.31 24.52 7.18
CA THR A 704 -0.05 25.00 8.55
C THR A 704 -0.33 23.89 9.56
N VAL A 705 -1.48 23.21 9.44
CA VAL A 705 -1.82 22.09 10.33
C VAL A 705 -0.74 20.98 10.27
N LEU A 706 -0.18 20.69 9.08
CA LEU A 706 0.82 19.63 8.92
C LEU A 706 2.17 19.99 9.53
N PHE A 707 2.65 21.23 9.32
CA PHE A 707 4.02 21.63 9.64
C PHE A 707 4.18 22.41 10.94
N THR A 708 3.09 22.72 11.65
CA THR A 708 3.17 23.37 12.96
C THR A 708 2.57 22.49 14.05
N PRO A 709 3.03 22.59 15.30
CA PRO A 709 2.43 21.84 16.42
C PRO A 709 0.96 22.19 16.60
N GLN A 710 0.13 21.17 16.77
CA GLN A 710 -1.31 21.30 17.02
C GLN A 710 -1.66 20.66 18.37
N GLU A 711 -2.76 21.12 18.98
CA GLU A 711 -3.36 20.38 20.09
C GLU A 711 -3.92 19.06 19.60
N SER A 712 -3.63 17.97 20.33
CA SER A 712 -4.10 16.63 19.99
C SER A 712 -5.36 16.29 20.79
N PRO A 713 -6.56 16.32 20.16
CA PRO A 713 -7.78 15.83 20.82
C PRO A 713 -7.66 14.35 21.16
N GLU A 714 -6.95 13.58 20.31
CA GLU A 714 -6.70 12.16 20.50
C GLU A 714 -5.93 11.87 21.79
N ALA A 715 -4.94 12.71 22.16
CA ALA A 715 -4.19 12.60 23.42
C ALA A 715 -5.11 12.71 24.64
N ARG A 716 -6.00 13.71 24.64
CA ARG A 716 -6.94 13.95 25.72
C ARG A 716 -7.95 12.80 25.88
N ILE A 717 -8.49 12.34 24.76
CA ILE A 717 -9.47 11.26 24.75
C ILE A 717 -8.81 9.94 25.13
N MET A 718 -7.63 9.64 24.62
CA MET A 718 -6.88 8.43 24.96
C MET A 718 -6.54 8.40 26.45
N LEU A 719 -6.09 9.51 27.02
CA LEU A 719 -5.83 9.60 28.46
C LEU A 719 -7.11 9.32 29.28
N ARG A 720 -8.24 9.88 28.89
CA ARG A 720 -9.54 9.63 29.53
C ARG A 720 -10.00 8.18 29.43
N LEU A 721 -9.76 7.53 28.29
CA LEU A 721 -10.22 6.16 28.07
C LEU A 721 -9.31 5.11 28.71
N PHE A 722 -8.02 5.39 28.82
CA PHE A 722 -7.04 4.48 29.36
C PHE A 722 -6.75 4.68 30.86
N SER A 723 -7.25 5.75 31.46
CA SER A 723 -7.29 5.96 32.90
C SER A 723 -8.60 5.38 33.50
#